data_e786026d365719288c13fee815d4abbd
#
_entry.id   e786026d365719288c13fee815d4abbd
#
_cell.length_a   1.000
_cell.length_b   1.000
_cell.length_c   1.000
_cell.angle_alpha   90.00
_cell.angle_beta   90.00
_cell.angle_gamma   90.00
#
_symmetry.space_group_name_H-M   'P 1'
#
loop_
_entity.id
_entity.type
_entity.pdbx_description
1 polymer ?
#
loop_
_entity_poly.entity_id
_entity_poly.type
_entity_poly.pdbx_seq_one_letter_code
_entity_poly.pdbx_strand_id
1 'polypeptide(L)'
;MALPQLALLLLLLLGSSGAVASAEPSPSQTFAVDLGATSSTPFDNAAVTRCFGSSHASTAMRADWQRELTAVQKDLGVEYVRFHGLLDDDMSVVVPGHLRSELPDLAAAPQKCTFVENQDFRDPGANVVNASSKEQCCALCYTEPTGLPLPCVAAVFTPADGRCYFKTGDEKPYLKPASGVVACVTDRPSPAGPKNYQYSWSNIFTVFDFLQSINMRPIIEVSFMPELLAEYTNRTVFHYKGILSPPKHFADWRDFMTAFGTALTERYGEKEVAQWYFEVWNEPNCCGGYPDTGCCGPGCGNQSMYVDLFANTFKGLKAANPQLRVGGPATAQLAWIETFIAAAAGAGAPPDFVSSHLYPTDPWANEVALSHTRDGFFNAISDAADRVAAMAKQHGMPPTTQFLLTEFNCGLGQDCADSFYSSSFIAYHALNSQGIVDRVPVQSYWTFSDIFEESGQQPAEFSQAFGTRSFNGVPKPVYRAMQLIKRLGPEALPVTQLACSSHHSNSPFNCSANLTVTSAPGGGGYEALLVNHPMGVVSMRTNPPSLPPVTVTVVFKSAGTSDKGMPTRVSVRRVDATHANALPAYEAMGRPQYPNASAIAALKEASALVVEVLTPSPAGPGKWSVTLEMPVFSVASLSF
;
A
#
# COMPACT_ATOMS: atom_id res chain seq x y z
N MET A 1 30.91 -13.19 58.19
CA MET A 1 31.57 -12.17 59.02
C MET A 1 30.91 -10.87 58.66
N ALA A 2 29.94 -10.46 59.43
CA ALA A 2 29.92 -9.34 60.39
C ALA A 2 29.74 -8.01 59.70
N LEU A 3 28.54 -7.43 59.59
CA LEU A 3 27.82 -6.49 60.49
C LEU A 3 28.61 -5.16 60.84
N PRO A 4 27.92 -4.11 61.29
CA PRO A 4 27.14 -3.07 60.62
C PRO A 4 27.61 -1.67 61.04
N GLN A 5 27.10 -0.58 60.47
CA GLN A 5 27.09 0.68 61.23
C GLN A 5 25.79 1.46 61.04
N LEU A 6 25.21 1.76 62.13
CA LEU A 6 24.07 2.58 62.50
C LEU A 6 24.49 4.05 62.65
N ALA A 7 23.51 4.94 62.56
CA ALA A 7 23.37 6.29 63.11
C ALA A 7 23.67 7.42 62.14
N LEU A 8 22.85 8.43 61.96
CA LEU A 8 22.30 9.36 62.94
C LEU A 8 21.12 10.15 62.38
N LEU A 9 20.02 10.15 63.06
CA LEU A 9 18.89 11.05 62.88
C LEU A 9 19.30 12.48 63.33
N LEU A 10 19.13 13.50 62.45
CA LEU A 10 19.01 14.87 62.91
C LEU A 10 17.81 15.53 62.21
N LEU A 11 16.77 15.76 63.01
CA LEU A 11 15.64 16.64 62.63
C LEU A 11 16.15 18.08 62.44
N LEU A 12 15.89 18.64 61.27
CA LEU A 12 15.80 20.09 61.11
C LEU A 12 14.43 20.42 60.53
N LEU A 13 13.53 20.85 61.37
CA LEU A 13 12.33 21.58 61.06
C LEU A 13 12.71 22.92 60.46
N LEU A 14 12.60 23.04 59.14
CA LEU A 14 12.53 24.37 58.48
C LEU A 14 11.22 24.38 57.70
N GLY A 15 10.38 25.33 58.05
CA GLY A 15 9.06 25.54 57.46
C GLY A 15 9.13 25.69 55.94
N SER A 16 8.50 24.77 55.22
CA SER A 16 8.17 24.97 53.84
C SER A 16 6.90 25.83 53.75
N SER A 17 7.08 27.10 53.46
CA SER A 17 6.04 27.90 52.84
C SER A 17 5.68 27.19 51.53
N GLY A 18 4.55 26.50 51.52
CA GLY A 18 3.98 25.90 50.32
C GLY A 18 3.68 27.00 49.31
N ALA A 19 4.59 27.19 48.36
CA ALA A 19 4.21 27.84 47.11
C ALA A 19 3.17 26.92 46.47
N VAL A 20 1.93 27.33 46.48
CA VAL A 20 0.88 26.77 45.58
C VAL A 20 1.44 27.03 44.19
N ALA A 21 1.96 25.97 43.56
CA ALA A 21 2.29 26.03 42.15
C ALA A 21 0.97 26.38 41.44
N SER A 22 0.86 27.61 40.96
CA SER A 22 -0.22 28.03 40.10
C SER A 22 -0.17 27.05 38.90
N ALA A 23 -1.19 26.21 38.74
CA ALA A 23 -1.28 25.36 37.58
C ALA A 23 -1.19 26.26 36.36
N GLU A 24 -0.19 26.06 35.54
CA GLU A 24 -0.07 26.80 34.29
C GLU A 24 -1.33 26.56 33.45
N PRO A 25 -1.89 27.59 32.80
CA PRO A 25 -3.09 27.44 32.03
C PRO A 25 -2.87 26.42 30.89
N SER A 26 -3.79 25.50 30.68
CA SER A 26 -3.72 24.52 29.58
C SER A 26 -3.61 25.23 28.22
N PRO A 27 -2.86 24.69 27.25
CA PRO A 27 -2.80 25.27 25.91
C PRO A 27 -4.20 25.40 25.33
N SER A 28 -4.47 26.50 24.63
CA SER A 28 -5.78 26.77 24.06
C SER A 28 -5.71 27.21 22.61
N GLN A 29 -6.71 26.83 21.83
CA GLN A 29 -6.82 27.16 20.41
C GLN A 29 -8.26 27.55 20.08
N THR A 30 -8.44 28.64 19.34
CA THR A 30 -9.76 29.12 18.94
C THR A 30 -9.88 29.20 17.44
N PHE A 31 -10.95 28.64 16.91
CA PHE A 31 -11.33 28.68 15.50
C PHE A 31 -12.64 29.50 15.32
N ALA A 32 -12.78 30.08 14.14
CA ALA A 32 -14.03 30.69 13.68
C ALA A 32 -14.47 30.09 12.35
N VAL A 33 -15.77 29.86 12.22
CA VAL A 33 -16.42 29.33 11.01
C VAL A 33 -17.68 30.14 10.72
N ASP A 34 -17.81 30.63 9.50
CA ASP A 34 -19.05 31.26 9.01
C ASP A 34 -19.90 30.20 8.29
N LEU A 35 -20.99 29.77 8.91
CA LEU A 35 -21.91 28.78 8.34
C LEU A 35 -22.73 29.34 7.15
N GLY A 36 -22.74 30.66 6.98
CA GLY A 36 -23.34 31.34 5.84
C GLY A 36 -22.35 31.68 4.72
N ALA A 37 -21.10 31.18 4.80
CA ALA A 37 -20.10 31.42 3.77
C ALA A 37 -20.59 30.91 2.40
N THR A 38 -20.42 31.73 1.38
CA THR A 38 -20.76 31.39 -0.02
C THR A 38 -19.60 30.70 -0.76
N SER A 39 -18.40 30.74 -0.16
CA SER A 39 -17.21 30.04 -0.66
C SER A 39 -17.05 28.73 0.08
N SER A 40 -16.80 27.66 -0.66
CA SER A 40 -16.41 26.36 -0.13
C SER A 40 -15.28 25.77 -0.99
N THR A 41 -14.64 24.75 -0.50
CA THR A 41 -13.67 23.98 -1.26
C THR A 41 -14.12 22.52 -1.32
N PRO A 42 -13.92 21.82 -2.46
CA PRO A 42 -14.20 20.40 -2.53
C PRO A 42 -13.50 19.63 -1.41
N PHE A 43 -14.19 18.66 -0.83
CA PHE A 43 -13.65 17.78 0.20
C PHE A 43 -13.95 16.32 -0.14
N ASP A 44 -12.90 15.54 -0.33
CA ASP A 44 -13.00 14.10 -0.58
C ASP A 44 -12.87 13.32 0.74
N ASN A 45 -13.99 12.91 1.30
CA ASN A 45 -14.02 12.10 2.52
C ASN A 45 -13.61 10.63 2.31
N ALA A 46 -13.31 10.26 1.06
CA ALA A 46 -12.80 8.94 0.71
C ALA A 46 -11.29 8.93 0.44
N ALA A 47 -10.61 10.07 0.48
CA ALA A 47 -9.21 10.21 0.11
C ALA A 47 -8.28 9.15 0.74
N VAL A 48 -8.54 8.76 1.99
CA VAL A 48 -7.74 7.78 2.75
C VAL A 48 -8.50 6.48 3.04
N THR A 49 -9.69 6.30 2.48
CA THR A 49 -10.52 5.10 2.69
C THR A 49 -10.96 4.44 1.39
N ARG A 50 -10.53 4.97 0.24
CA ARG A 50 -10.92 4.44 -1.07
C ARG A 50 -10.33 3.05 -1.33
N CYS A 51 -9.15 2.77 -0.80
CA CYS A 51 -8.46 1.50 -0.95
C CYS A 51 -7.91 0.99 0.38
N PHE A 52 -7.93 -0.33 0.55
CA PHE A 52 -7.23 -0.99 1.63
C PHE A 52 -6.32 -2.08 1.09
N GLY A 53 -5.19 -2.25 1.75
CA GLY A 53 -4.37 -3.44 1.63
C GLY A 53 -5.02 -4.64 2.34
N SER A 54 -4.65 -5.81 1.90
CA SER A 54 -4.86 -7.08 2.56
C SER A 54 -3.58 -7.90 2.42
N SER A 55 -3.39 -8.85 3.29
CA SER A 55 -2.28 -9.78 3.21
C SER A 55 -2.40 -10.70 1.98
N HIS A 56 -2.23 -11.96 2.16
CA HIS A 56 -2.23 -12.98 1.12
C HIS A 56 -3.60 -13.18 0.45
N ALA A 57 -3.63 -13.27 -0.88
CA ALA A 57 -4.86 -13.34 -1.67
C ALA A 57 -5.73 -14.56 -1.33
N SER A 58 -5.13 -15.70 -0.96
CA SER A 58 -5.88 -16.91 -0.61
C SER A 58 -6.75 -16.72 0.65
N THR A 59 -6.39 -15.78 1.54
CA THR A 59 -7.23 -15.44 2.70
C THR A 59 -8.58 -14.87 2.29
N ALA A 60 -8.69 -14.27 1.10
CA ALA A 60 -9.95 -13.72 0.58
C ALA A 60 -11.02 -14.78 0.29
N MET A 61 -10.65 -16.06 0.25
CA MET A 61 -11.60 -17.18 0.16
C MET A 61 -12.21 -17.57 1.52
N ARG A 62 -11.71 -17.02 2.63
CA ARG A 62 -12.23 -17.28 3.99
C ARG A 62 -13.52 -16.50 4.23
N ALA A 63 -14.48 -17.16 4.83
CA ALA A 63 -15.78 -16.56 5.16
C ALA A 63 -15.69 -15.42 6.19
N ASP A 64 -14.72 -15.46 7.11
CA ASP A 64 -14.50 -14.39 8.09
C ASP A 64 -13.89 -13.16 7.41
N TRP A 65 -12.91 -13.30 6.54
CA TRP A 65 -12.34 -12.23 5.74
C TRP A 65 -13.43 -11.52 4.90
N GLN A 66 -14.27 -12.29 4.22
CA GLN A 66 -15.36 -11.77 3.39
C GLN A 66 -16.39 -11.00 4.22
N ARG A 67 -16.75 -11.50 5.41
CA ARG A 67 -17.63 -10.76 6.34
C ARG A 67 -17.02 -9.44 6.80
N GLU A 68 -15.72 -9.45 7.14
CA GLU A 68 -15.00 -8.25 7.57
C GLU A 68 -14.95 -7.21 6.45
N LEU A 69 -14.56 -7.61 5.23
CA LEU A 69 -14.48 -6.67 4.10
C LEU A 69 -15.87 -6.12 3.72
N THR A 70 -16.92 -6.95 3.78
CA THR A 70 -18.30 -6.50 3.55
C THR A 70 -18.71 -5.42 4.56
N ALA A 71 -18.34 -5.59 5.84
CA ALA A 71 -18.62 -4.60 6.87
C ALA A 71 -17.83 -3.30 6.63
N VAL A 72 -16.56 -3.42 6.27
CA VAL A 72 -15.68 -2.27 5.94
C VAL A 72 -16.20 -1.51 4.73
N GLN A 73 -16.59 -2.21 3.66
CA GLN A 73 -17.18 -1.59 2.47
C GLN A 73 -18.46 -0.84 2.80
N LYS A 74 -19.36 -1.45 3.56
CA LYS A 74 -20.63 -0.84 3.97
C LYS A 74 -20.44 0.42 4.82
N ASP A 75 -19.49 0.39 5.75
CA ASP A 75 -19.26 1.48 6.71
C ASP A 75 -18.47 2.64 6.11
N LEU A 76 -17.50 2.33 5.23
CA LEU A 76 -16.52 3.30 4.72
C LEU A 76 -16.65 3.58 3.21
N GLY A 77 -17.45 2.80 2.47
CA GLY A 77 -17.63 2.97 1.03
C GLY A 77 -16.34 2.70 0.26
N VAL A 78 -15.58 1.67 0.66
CA VAL A 78 -14.31 1.28 0.04
C VAL A 78 -14.55 0.83 -1.39
N GLU A 79 -13.70 1.28 -2.31
CA GLU A 79 -13.81 0.97 -3.74
C GLU A 79 -12.83 -0.13 -4.17
N TYR A 80 -11.64 -0.19 -3.56
CA TYR A 80 -10.57 -1.09 -3.98
C TYR A 80 -9.99 -1.89 -2.81
N VAL A 81 -9.50 -3.09 -3.14
CA VAL A 81 -8.65 -3.89 -2.24
C VAL A 81 -7.43 -4.38 -3.00
N ARG A 82 -6.26 -4.35 -2.36
CA ARG A 82 -4.98 -4.81 -2.85
C ARG A 82 -4.46 -5.95 -1.98
N PHE A 83 -4.00 -7.05 -2.57
CA PHE A 83 -3.41 -8.18 -1.85
C PHE A 83 -2.12 -8.67 -2.47
N HIS A 84 -1.28 -9.28 -1.64
CA HIS A 84 -0.10 -10.00 -2.09
C HIS A 84 -0.45 -11.39 -2.62
N GLY A 85 0.43 -11.93 -3.46
CA GLY A 85 0.44 -13.36 -3.79
C GLY A 85 -0.79 -13.84 -4.56
N LEU A 86 -1.39 -13.00 -5.42
CA LEU A 86 -2.52 -13.41 -6.25
C LEU A 86 -2.16 -14.53 -7.22
N LEU A 87 -0.88 -14.66 -7.58
CA LEU A 87 -0.37 -15.65 -8.53
C LEU A 87 0.38 -16.81 -7.85
N ASP A 88 0.36 -16.87 -6.53
CA ASP A 88 0.99 -17.95 -5.76
C ASP A 88 0.36 -19.32 -6.06
N ASP A 89 1.11 -20.38 -5.81
CA ASP A 89 0.70 -21.75 -6.15
C ASP A 89 -0.54 -22.21 -5.39
N ASP A 90 -0.84 -21.67 -4.21
CA ASP A 90 -2.09 -21.97 -3.49
C ASP A 90 -3.32 -21.30 -4.12
N MET A 91 -3.14 -20.27 -4.95
CA MET A 91 -4.18 -19.76 -5.84
C MET A 91 -4.39 -20.64 -7.08
N SER A 92 -3.54 -21.64 -7.29
CA SER A 92 -3.62 -22.65 -8.35
C SER A 92 -3.75 -22.06 -9.75
N VAL A 93 -3.07 -20.93 -10.02
CA VAL A 93 -3.19 -20.22 -11.31
C VAL A 93 -2.43 -20.89 -12.43
N VAL A 94 -1.34 -21.60 -12.11
CA VAL A 94 -0.57 -22.42 -13.04
C VAL A 94 -0.50 -23.83 -12.46
N VAL A 95 -1.13 -24.79 -13.11
CA VAL A 95 -1.20 -26.17 -12.62
C VAL A 95 -0.56 -27.14 -13.61
N PRO A 96 -0.03 -28.30 -13.17
CA PRO A 96 0.50 -29.30 -14.07
C PRO A 96 -0.49 -29.68 -15.17
N GLY A 97 -0.05 -29.63 -16.42
CA GLY A 97 -0.84 -30.02 -17.58
C GLY A 97 -0.76 -31.52 -17.83
N HIS A 98 -1.73 -32.05 -18.57
CA HIS A 98 -1.59 -33.38 -19.12
C HIS A 98 -0.66 -33.34 -20.34
N LEU A 99 0.39 -34.17 -20.33
CA LEU A 99 1.31 -34.32 -21.46
C LEU A 99 0.49 -34.64 -22.73
N ARG A 100 0.42 -33.72 -23.69
CA ARG A 100 0.02 -34.08 -25.07
C ARG A 100 1.23 -34.67 -25.75
N SER A 101 1.09 -35.89 -26.22
CA SER A 101 2.16 -36.72 -26.83
C SER A 101 2.53 -36.34 -28.28
N GLU A 102 2.17 -35.16 -28.75
CA GLU A 102 2.42 -34.77 -30.15
C GLU A 102 3.40 -33.57 -30.18
N LEU A 103 4.68 -33.90 -30.41
CA LEU A 103 5.68 -32.90 -30.81
C LEU A 103 5.42 -32.53 -32.28
N PRO A 104 5.42 -31.24 -32.66
CA PRO A 104 5.39 -30.86 -34.07
C PRO A 104 6.61 -31.42 -34.80
N ASP A 105 6.44 -31.89 -36.03
CA ASP A 105 7.54 -32.37 -36.89
C ASP A 105 8.43 -31.16 -37.28
N LEU A 106 9.52 -31.01 -36.55
CA LEU A 106 10.50 -29.92 -36.72
C LEU A 106 11.42 -30.10 -37.95
N ALA A 107 11.30 -31.23 -38.65
CA ALA A 107 12.17 -31.54 -39.81
C ALA A 107 11.76 -30.83 -41.11
N ALA A 108 10.57 -30.21 -41.17
CA ALA A 108 10.01 -29.64 -42.39
C ALA A 108 10.19 -28.14 -42.57
N ALA A 109 10.80 -27.39 -41.61
CA ALA A 109 10.97 -25.94 -41.71
C ALA A 109 12.23 -25.52 -42.51
N PRO A 110 12.19 -24.44 -43.30
CA PRO A 110 13.35 -23.93 -44.00
C PRO A 110 14.46 -23.51 -43.00
N GLN A 111 15.72 -23.94 -43.27
CA GLN A 111 16.86 -23.67 -42.39
C GLN A 111 17.44 -22.28 -42.64
N LYS A 112 16.99 -21.29 -41.87
CA LYS A 112 17.46 -19.91 -41.99
C LYS A 112 17.85 -19.32 -40.63
N CYS A 113 19.02 -18.66 -40.55
CA CYS A 113 19.45 -17.89 -39.40
C CYS A 113 19.48 -16.40 -39.70
N THR A 114 19.12 -15.62 -38.71
CA THR A 114 19.44 -14.19 -38.62
C THR A 114 20.68 -14.01 -37.75
N PHE A 115 21.69 -13.28 -38.23
CA PHE A 115 22.93 -13.03 -37.50
C PHE A 115 22.89 -11.66 -36.84
N VAL A 116 23.24 -11.59 -35.54
CA VAL A 116 23.32 -10.34 -34.77
C VAL A 116 24.71 -10.23 -34.17
N GLU A 117 25.47 -9.26 -34.67
CA GLU A 117 26.88 -9.05 -34.25
C GLU A 117 26.95 -8.46 -32.83
N ASN A 118 27.98 -8.86 -32.10
CA ASN A 118 28.28 -8.41 -30.74
C ASN A 118 27.09 -8.64 -29.75
N GLN A 119 26.40 -9.74 -29.93
CA GLN A 119 25.34 -10.19 -29.02
C GLN A 119 25.53 -11.66 -28.66
N ASP A 120 25.18 -12.01 -27.43
CA ASP A 120 25.05 -13.36 -26.89
C ASP A 120 23.66 -13.54 -26.32
N PHE A 121 23.26 -14.76 -26.02
CA PHE A 121 22.05 -15.06 -25.27
C PHE A 121 22.38 -15.18 -23.77
N ARG A 122 21.39 -14.92 -22.91
CA ARG A 122 21.57 -14.94 -21.45
C ARG A 122 22.00 -16.31 -20.89
N ASP A 123 21.60 -17.40 -21.53
CA ASP A 123 21.99 -18.74 -21.11
C ASP A 123 23.44 -19.06 -21.49
N PRO A 124 24.23 -19.68 -20.60
CA PRO A 124 25.61 -20.07 -20.87
C PRO A 124 25.79 -21.08 -22.02
N GLY A 125 24.69 -21.73 -22.46
CA GLY A 125 24.74 -22.74 -23.52
C GLY A 125 25.16 -24.12 -23.04
N ALA A 126 24.42 -25.14 -23.47
CA ALA A 126 24.62 -26.51 -22.99
C ALA A 126 25.71 -27.29 -23.75
N ASN A 127 25.94 -27.03 -25.05
CA ASN A 127 26.90 -27.74 -25.88
C ASN A 127 27.74 -26.81 -26.75
N VAL A 128 28.99 -27.21 -26.97
CA VAL A 128 29.96 -26.44 -27.74
C VAL A 128 30.54 -27.34 -28.82
N VAL A 129 30.49 -26.87 -30.06
CA VAL A 129 31.12 -27.54 -31.22
C VAL A 129 32.05 -26.57 -31.94
N ASN A 130 32.95 -27.11 -32.76
CA ASN A 130 33.81 -26.28 -33.62
C ASN A 130 33.05 -25.88 -34.89
N ALA A 131 33.19 -24.62 -35.28
CA ALA A 131 32.65 -24.09 -36.51
C ALA A 131 33.63 -23.12 -37.16
N SER A 132 33.76 -23.17 -38.47
CA SER A 132 34.68 -22.30 -39.21
C SER A 132 34.05 -20.93 -39.55
N SER A 133 32.75 -20.82 -39.44
CA SER A 133 32.01 -19.58 -39.68
C SER A 133 30.67 -19.56 -38.93
N LYS A 134 30.04 -18.37 -38.84
CA LYS A 134 28.68 -18.18 -38.29
C LYS A 134 27.63 -18.97 -39.08
N GLU A 135 27.79 -19.07 -40.40
CA GLU A 135 26.94 -19.86 -41.28
C GLU A 135 27.02 -21.35 -40.97
N GLN A 136 28.25 -21.86 -40.72
CA GLN A 136 28.44 -23.23 -40.29
C GLN A 136 27.88 -23.46 -38.89
N CYS A 137 28.03 -22.52 -37.98
CA CYS A 137 27.42 -22.58 -36.67
C CYS A 137 25.89 -22.65 -36.75
N CYS A 138 25.25 -21.86 -37.63
CA CYS A 138 23.85 -21.96 -37.95
C CYS A 138 23.48 -23.36 -38.49
N ALA A 139 24.20 -23.86 -39.49
CA ALA A 139 23.93 -25.16 -40.08
C ALA A 139 24.05 -26.29 -39.05
N LEU A 140 25.05 -26.25 -38.20
CA LEU A 140 25.22 -27.22 -37.12
C LEU A 140 24.11 -27.18 -36.09
N CYS A 141 23.54 -26.01 -35.80
CA CYS A 141 22.38 -25.89 -34.93
C CYS A 141 21.12 -26.58 -35.53
N TYR A 142 20.99 -26.62 -36.86
CA TYR A 142 19.90 -27.34 -37.53
C TYR A 142 20.16 -28.85 -37.71
N THR A 143 21.41 -29.25 -37.89
CA THR A 143 21.79 -30.65 -38.20
C THR A 143 22.32 -31.43 -37.00
N GLU A 144 22.12 -30.90 -35.86
CA GLU A 144 22.74 -31.27 -34.62
C GLU A 144 22.80 -32.77 -34.31
N PRO A 145 23.92 -33.26 -33.72
CA PRO A 145 24.04 -34.65 -33.34
C PRO A 145 23.12 -35.03 -32.19
N THR A 146 22.52 -36.19 -32.31
CA THR A 146 21.67 -36.85 -31.34
C THR A 146 22.29 -36.86 -29.94
N GLY A 147 21.66 -36.25 -28.97
CA GLY A 147 22.10 -36.29 -27.57
C GLY A 147 21.77 -35.06 -26.71
N LEU A 148 21.24 -33.99 -27.31
CA LEU A 148 20.72 -32.89 -26.53
C LEU A 148 19.32 -33.21 -26.00
N PRO A 149 18.98 -32.80 -24.78
CA PRO A 149 17.66 -32.98 -24.22
C PRO A 149 16.56 -32.13 -24.93
N LEU A 150 16.97 -31.09 -25.65
CA LEU A 150 16.11 -30.21 -26.43
C LEU A 150 16.81 -29.81 -27.74
N PRO A 151 16.07 -29.55 -28.84
CA PRO A 151 16.64 -29.14 -30.11
C PRO A 151 17.28 -27.74 -30.00
N CYS A 152 18.35 -27.52 -30.76
CA CYS A 152 19.02 -26.22 -30.86
C CYS A 152 18.08 -25.21 -31.56
N VAL A 153 17.81 -24.09 -30.90
CA VAL A 153 16.93 -23.01 -31.41
C VAL A 153 17.68 -21.72 -31.72
N ALA A 154 18.87 -21.60 -31.17
CA ALA A 154 19.79 -20.50 -31.43
C ALA A 154 21.22 -20.98 -31.16
N ALA A 155 22.20 -20.23 -31.64
CA ALA A 155 23.62 -20.51 -31.37
C ALA A 155 24.40 -19.20 -31.23
N VAL A 156 25.57 -19.27 -30.61
CA VAL A 156 26.51 -18.15 -30.58
C VAL A 156 27.83 -18.62 -31.18
N PHE A 157 28.30 -17.93 -32.20
CA PHE A 157 29.57 -18.16 -32.82
C PHE A 157 30.64 -17.22 -32.27
N THR A 158 31.78 -17.77 -31.87
CA THR A 158 32.91 -16.98 -31.40
C THR A 158 34.03 -17.06 -32.45
N PRO A 159 34.23 -16.01 -33.27
CA PRO A 159 35.23 -16.03 -34.34
C PRO A 159 36.66 -16.22 -33.83
N ALA A 160 36.99 -15.77 -32.63
CA ALA A 160 38.33 -15.79 -32.06
C ALA A 160 38.87 -17.20 -31.81
N ASP A 161 38.00 -18.16 -31.49
CA ASP A 161 38.39 -19.55 -31.18
C ASP A 161 37.66 -20.59 -32.03
N GLY A 162 36.83 -20.17 -32.98
CA GLY A 162 36.07 -21.04 -33.86
C GLY A 162 35.06 -21.94 -33.15
N ARG A 163 34.46 -21.45 -32.07
CA ARG A 163 33.48 -22.20 -31.29
C ARG A 163 32.05 -21.75 -31.56
N CYS A 164 31.16 -22.72 -31.57
CA CYS A 164 29.73 -22.55 -31.70
C CYS A 164 29.05 -23.10 -30.43
N TYR A 165 28.35 -22.24 -29.69
CA TYR A 165 27.66 -22.57 -28.45
C TYR A 165 26.18 -22.71 -28.75
N PHE A 166 25.63 -23.91 -28.65
CA PHE A 166 24.24 -24.17 -28.90
C PHE A 166 23.38 -23.71 -27.72
N LYS A 167 22.24 -23.10 -28.06
CA LYS A 167 21.21 -22.69 -27.13
C LYS A 167 19.99 -23.56 -27.36
N THR A 168 19.54 -24.21 -26.31
CA THR A 168 18.37 -25.10 -26.32
C THR A 168 17.27 -24.48 -25.48
N GLY A 169 16.09 -24.27 -26.04
CA GLY A 169 14.98 -23.66 -25.32
C GLY A 169 14.47 -22.34 -25.91
N ASP A 170 13.85 -21.51 -25.11
CA ASP A 170 13.12 -20.30 -25.57
C ASP A 170 13.97 -19.02 -25.68
N GLU A 171 15.26 -19.13 -25.85
CA GLU A 171 16.19 -18.02 -25.67
C GLU A 171 16.31 -17.03 -26.84
N LYS A 172 15.58 -17.26 -27.92
CA LYS A 172 15.60 -16.37 -29.09
C LYS A 172 15.39 -14.87 -28.81
N PRO A 173 14.60 -14.44 -27.84
CA PRO A 173 14.35 -13.01 -27.64
C PRO A 173 15.33 -12.28 -26.73
N TYR A 174 16.25 -12.97 -26.04
CA TYR A 174 17.04 -12.34 -24.96
C TYR A 174 18.53 -12.22 -25.30
N LEU A 175 18.80 -11.44 -26.32
CA LEU A 175 20.15 -11.02 -26.65
C LEU A 175 20.69 -10.05 -25.57
N LYS A 176 21.93 -10.26 -25.16
CA LYS A 176 22.70 -9.35 -24.32
C LYS A 176 23.93 -8.87 -25.05
N PRO A 177 24.40 -7.65 -24.86
CA PRO A 177 25.67 -7.19 -25.46
C PRO A 177 26.83 -8.08 -25.04
N ALA A 178 27.60 -8.57 -26.03
CA ALA A 178 28.77 -9.38 -25.84
C ALA A 178 29.76 -9.15 -26.99
N SER A 179 30.88 -8.49 -26.73
CA SER A 179 31.85 -8.10 -27.75
C SER A 179 32.55 -9.31 -28.37
N GLY A 180 32.70 -9.29 -29.70
CA GLY A 180 33.49 -10.31 -30.44
C GLY A 180 32.77 -11.64 -30.68
N VAL A 181 31.46 -11.71 -30.49
CA VAL A 181 30.66 -12.90 -30.77
C VAL A 181 29.50 -12.57 -31.70
N VAL A 182 28.95 -13.59 -32.36
CA VAL A 182 27.81 -13.45 -33.27
C VAL A 182 26.67 -14.37 -32.82
N ALA A 183 25.54 -13.79 -32.46
CA ALA A 183 24.34 -14.57 -32.20
C ALA A 183 23.72 -15.05 -33.51
N CYS A 184 23.44 -16.33 -33.59
CA CYS A 184 22.78 -17.00 -34.72
C CYS A 184 21.33 -17.35 -34.29
N VAL A 185 20.37 -16.50 -34.64
CA VAL A 185 18.94 -16.73 -34.34
C VAL A 185 18.32 -17.56 -35.46
N THR A 186 17.92 -18.79 -35.14
CA THR A 186 17.29 -19.68 -36.15
C THR A 186 15.83 -19.29 -36.39
N ASP A 187 15.27 -19.66 -37.55
CA ASP A 187 13.83 -19.56 -37.81
C ASP A 187 13.05 -20.77 -37.28
N ARG A 188 13.71 -21.73 -36.63
CA ARG A 188 13.00 -22.76 -35.89
C ARG A 188 12.05 -22.11 -34.92
N PRO A 189 10.77 -22.51 -34.92
CA PRO A 189 9.94 -22.18 -33.78
C PRO A 189 10.70 -22.68 -32.55
N SER A 190 10.80 -21.85 -31.53
CA SER A 190 11.22 -22.33 -30.22
C SER A 190 10.41 -23.60 -29.97
N PRO A 191 11.02 -24.75 -29.64
CA PRO A 191 10.24 -25.83 -29.11
C PRO A 191 9.77 -25.31 -27.75
N ALA A 192 8.70 -24.56 -27.72
CA ALA A 192 7.83 -24.64 -26.59
C ALA A 192 7.50 -26.14 -26.52
N GLY A 193 8.32 -26.87 -25.80
CA GLY A 193 7.96 -28.24 -25.43
C GLY A 193 6.54 -28.14 -24.90
N PRO A 194 5.66 -29.13 -25.09
CA PRO A 194 4.28 -29.01 -24.70
C PRO A 194 4.29 -28.42 -23.30
N LYS A 195 3.68 -27.22 -23.13
CA LYS A 195 3.63 -26.56 -21.82
C LYS A 195 3.10 -27.62 -20.87
N ASN A 196 3.95 -28.15 -19.98
CA ASN A 196 3.57 -29.15 -19.00
C ASN A 196 2.67 -28.58 -17.92
N TYR A 197 2.05 -27.45 -18.21
CA TYR A 197 1.15 -26.74 -17.34
C TYR A 197 -0.04 -26.14 -18.12
N GLN A 198 -1.09 -25.88 -17.40
CA GLN A 198 -2.28 -25.17 -17.88
C GLN A 198 -2.66 -24.08 -16.87
N TYR A 199 -3.43 -23.09 -17.34
CA TYR A 199 -3.89 -22.01 -16.49
C TYR A 199 -5.26 -22.35 -15.88
N SER A 200 -5.44 -21.97 -14.62
CA SER A 200 -6.72 -22.09 -13.91
C SER A 200 -7.03 -20.78 -13.21
N TRP A 201 -8.19 -20.23 -13.48
CA TRP A 201 -8.62 -18.96 -12.91
C TRP A 201 -9.68 -19.11 -11.82
N SER A 202 -9.99 -20.33 -11.41
CA SER A 202 -11.13 -20.63 -10.52
C SER A 202 -11.03 -19.89 -9.18
N ASN A 203 -9.87 -19.88 -8.52
CA ASN A 203 -9.69 -19.21 -7.24
C ASN A 203 -9.69 -17.68 -7.40
N ILE A 204 -9.06 -17.15 -8.45
CA ILE A 204 -9.10 -15.72 -8.77
C ILE A 204 -10.55 -15.28 -9.00
N PHE A 205 -11.32 -16.04 -9.80
CA PHE A 205 -12.72 -15.72 -10.04
C PHE A 205 -13.55 -15.79 -8.77
N THR A 206 -13.29 -16.75 -7.88
CA THR A 206 -13.98 -16.81 -6.59
C THR A 206 -13.77 -15.52 -5.77
N VAL A 207 -12.55 -15.02 -5.73
CA VAL A 207 -12.22 -13.76 -5.02
C VAL A 207 -12.85 -12.55 -5.72
N PHE A 208 -12.70 -12.44 -7.04
CA PHE A 208 -13.16 -11.25 -7.76
C PHE A 208 -14.67 -11.20 -7.93
N ASP A 209 -15.36 -12.34 -8.07
CA ASP A 209 -16.82 -12.41 -8.03
C ASP A 209 -17.37 -11.93 -6.69
N PHE A 210 -16.71 -12.30 -5.58
CA PHE A 210 -17.06 -11.78 -4.27
C PHE A 210 -16.89 -10.25 -4.22
N LEU A 211 -15.75 -9.72 -4.67
CA LEU A 211 -15.52 -8.27 -4.69
C LEU A 211 -16.60 -7.54 -5.50
N GLN A 212 -16.92 -8.05 -6.71
CA GLN A 212 -17.97 -7.48 -7.53
C GLN A 212 -19.35 -7.52 -6.83
N SER A 213 -19.62 -8.59 -6.07
CA SER A 213 -20.90 -8.73 -5.33
C SER A 213 -21.10 -7.65 -4.25
N ILE A 214 -20.03 -7.03 -3.79
CA ILE A 214 -20.05 -5.95 -2.81
C ILE A 214 -19.63 -4.59 -3.41
N ASN A 215 -19.66 -4.44 -4.74
CA ASN A 215 -19.28 -3.23 -5.47
C ASN A 215 -17.82 -2.77 -5.21
N MET A 216 -16.90 -3.71 -5.10
CA MET A 216 -15.47 -3.43 -4.97
C MET A 216 -14.69 -3.96 -6.17
N ARG A 217 -13.52 -3.39 -6.40
CA ARG A 217 -12.57 -3.76 -7.44
C ARG A 217 -11.22 -4.17 -6.86
N PRO A 218 -10.48 -5.09 -7.51
CA PRO A 218 -9.10 -5.34 -7.11
C PRO A 218 -8.16 -4.24 -7.63
N ILE A 219 -7.14 -3.91 -6.84
CA ILE A 219 -5.85 -3.52 -7.38
C ILE A 219 -5.06 -4.82 -7.48
N ILE A 220 -4.83 -5.26 -8.70
CA ILE A 220 -4.18 -6.53 -8.99
C ILE A 220 -2.67 -6.35 -8.84
N GLU A 221 -2.12 -6.76 -7.70
CA GLU A 221 -0.68 -6.92 -7.57
C GLU A 221 -0.27 -8.20 -8.30
N VAL A 222 0.51 -8.05 -9.36
CA VAL A 222 0.99 -9.16 -10.19
C VAL A 222 2.18 -9.83 -9.49
N SER A 223 1.91 -10.58 -8.45
CA SER A 223 2.85 -11.32 -7.59
C SER A 223 2.23 -12.59 -7.00
N PHE A 224 2.98 -13.55 -6.48
CA PHE A 224 4.38 -13.73 -6.72
C PHE A 224 4.57 -14.66 -7.92
N MET A 225 5.78 -15.25 -8.12
CA MET A 225 6.04 -16.08 -9.30
C MET A 225 5.49 -17.49 -9.09
N PRO A 226 4.58 -18.02 -9.95
CA PRO A 226 4.17 -19.42 -9.89
C PRO A 226 5.37 -20.36 -10.07
N GLU A 227 5.44 -21.43 -9.28
CA GLU A 227 6.56 -22.39 -9.28
C GLU A 227 6.92 -22.89 -10.69
N LEU A 228 5.90 -23.25 -11.48
CA LEU A 228 6.09 -23.81 -12.83
C LEU A 228 6.63 -22.79 -13.85
N LEU A 229 6.54 -21.49 -13.56
CA LEU A 229 7.12 -20.42 -14.37
C LEU A 229 8.44 -19.87 -13.81
N ALA A 230 8.78 -20.17 -12.56
CA ALA A 230 9.92 -19.62 -11.85
C ALA A 230 11.26 -20.15 -12.40
N GLU A 231 12.27 -19.28 -12.50
CA GLU A 231 13.66 -19.68 -12.80
C GLU A 231 14.26 -20.49 -11.65
N TYR A 232 13.92 -20.12 -10.41
CA TYR A 232 14.32 -20.83 -9.18
C TYR A 232 13.22 -20.72 -8.12
N THR A 233 13.12 -21.73 -7.24
CA THR A 233 12.05 -21.86 -6.25
C THR A 233 12.52 -21.80 -4.80
N ASN A 234 13.83 -21.72 -4.60
CA ASN A 234 14.46 -21.79 -3.28
C ASN A 234 14.55 -20.44 -2.55
N ARG A 235 14.04 -19.36 -3.16
CA ARG A 235 13.99 -18.04 -2.58
C ARG A 235 12.54 -17.60 -2.45
N THR A 236 12.07 -17.49 -1.23
CA THR A 236 10.67 -17.19 -0.92
C THR A 236 10.56 -16.11 0.15
N VAL A 237 9.39 -15.55 0.24
CA VAL A 237 9.03 -14.50 1.18
C VAL A 237 7.76 -14.85 1.93
N PHE A 238 7.58 -14.26 3.08
CA PHE A 238 6.43 -14.43 3.98
C PHE A 238 6.24 -15.88 4.47
N HIS A 239 5.34 -16.05 5.40
CA HIS A 239 5.03 -17.36 5.97
C HIS A 239 4.49 -18.33 4.90
N TYR A 240 3.70 -17.84 3.96
CA TYR A 240 3.10 -18.63 2.88
C TYR A 240 4.03 -18.93 1.69
N LYS A 241 5.32 -18.52 1.77
CA LYS A 241 6.37 -18.91 0.83
C LYS A 241 6.17 -18.41 -0.62
N GLY A 242 5.68 -17.19 -0.81
CA GLY A 242 5.66 -16.55 -2.13
C GLY A 242 7.04 -16.59 -2.80
N ILE A 243 7.12 -17.02 -4.06
CA ILE A 243 8.40 -17.26 -4.76
C ILE A 243 8.94 -15.96 -5.35
N LEU A 244 10.15 -15.57 -4.95
CA LEU A 244 10.86 -14.37 -5.38
C LEU A 244 11.81 -14.67 -6.55
N SER A 245 11.28 -15.08 -7.67
CA SER A 245 12.05 -15.45 -8.85
C SER A 245 11.62 -14.63 -10.07
N PRO A 246 12.53 -14.30 -11.01
CA PRO A 246 12.09 -13.95 -12.35
C PRO A 246 11.45 -15.18 -13.01
N PRO A 247 10.70 -14.99 -14.09
CA PRO A 247 10.22 -16.13 -14.87
C PRO A 247 11.42 -16.80 -15.57
N LYS A 248 11.37 -18.11 -15.65
CA LYS A 248 12.36 -18.91 -16.39
C LYS A 248 12.45 -18.44 -17.84
N HIS A 249 11.30 -18.15 -18.45
CA HIS A 249 11.19 -17.61 -19.81
C HIS A 249 10.19 -16.46 -19.83
N PHE A 250 10.65 -15.26 -20.19
CA PHE A 250 9.76 -14.10 -20.29
C PHE A 250 8.70 -14.23 -21.40
N ALA A 251 8.90 -15.09 -22.38
CA ALA A 251 7.87 -15.40 -23.37
C ALA A 251 6.67 -16.11 -22.73
N ASP A 252 6.93 -17.13 -21.90
CA ASP A 252 5.89 -17.83 -21.17
C ASP A 252 5.17 -16.93 -20.18
N TRP A 253 5.91 -16.05 -19.49
CA TRP A 253 5.32 -15.05 -18.62
C TRP A 253 4.39 -14.10 -19.38
N ARG A 254 4.80 -13.60 -20.53
CA ARG A 254 3.98 -12.73 -21.38
C ARG A 254 2.72 -13.44 -21.87
N ASP A 255 2.82 -14.70 -22.29
CA ASP A 255 1.68 -15.52 -22.68
C ASP A 255 0.73 -15.74 -21.49
N PHE A 256 1.26 -16.01 -20.30
CA PHE A 256 0.49 -16.12 -19.07
C PHE A 256 -0.26 -14.80 -18.77
N MET A 257 0.40 -13.66 -18.88
CA MET A 257 -0.24 -12.35 -18.67
C MET A 257 -1.30 -12.06 -19.73
N THR A 258 -1.06 -12.47 -20.99
CA THR A 258 -2.09 -12.36 -22.05
C THR A 258 -3.31 -13.22 -21.74
N ALA A 259 -3.08 -14.47 -21.35
CA ALA A 259 -4.18 -15.37 -20.97
C ALA A 259 -4.94 -14.87 -19.74
N PHE A 260 -4.24 -14.31 -18.74
CA PHE A 260 -4.84 -13.72 -17.56
C PHE A 260 -5.71 -12.51 -17.90
N GLY A 261 -5.18 -11.54 -18.63
CA GLY A 261 -5.94 -10.35 -19.06
C GLY A 261 -7.15 -10.70 -19.93
N THR A 262 -7.02 -11.71 -20.82
CA THR A 262 -8.11 -12.22 -21.66
C THR A 262 -9.21 -12.83 -20.79
N ALA A 263 -8.86 -13.72 -19.86
CA ALA A 263 -9.82 -14.39 -18.99
C ALA A 263 -10.61 -13.40 -18.11
N LEU A 264 -9.95 -12.36 -17.59
CA LEU A 264 -10.61 -11.31 -16.84
C LEU A 264 -11.55 -10.48 -17.74
N THR A 265 -11.08 -10.10 -18.92
CA THR A 265 -11.86 -9.31 -19.89
C THR A 265 -13.10 -10.06 -20.36
N GLU A 266 -12.98 -11.36 -20.64
CA GLU A 266 -14.10 -12.21 -21.03
C GLU A 266 -15.12 -12.37 -19.90
N ARG A 267 -14.67 -12.51 -18.64
CA ARG A 267 -15.59 -12.72 -17.51
C ARG A 267 -16.29 -11.45 -17.04
N TYR A 268 -15.57 -10.35 -16.93
CA TYR A 268 -16.08 -9.12 -16.29
C TYR A 268 -16.41 -8.01 -17.29
N GLY A 269 -16.00 -8.17 -18.56
CA GLY A 269 -16.20 -7.19 -19.63
C GLY A 269 -15.11 -6.11 -19.69
N GLU A 270 -14.79 -5.66 -20.91
CA GLU A 270 -13.72 -4.70 -21.20
C GLU A 270 -13.83 -3.41 -20.36
N LYS A 271 -15.04 -2.85 -20.26
CA LYS A 271 -15.27 -1.57 -19.55
C LYS A 271 -15.05 -1.68 -18.05
N GLU A 272 -15.36 -2.81 -17.44
CA GLU A 272 -15.17 -3.01 -16.01
C GLU A 272 -13.69 -3.24 -15.71
N VAL A 273 -13.03 -4.15 -16.44
CA VAL A 273 -11.62 -4.46 -16.19
C VAL A 273 -10.70 -3.28 -16.52
N ALA A 274 -11.08 -2.40 -17.46
CA ALA A 274 -10.38 -1.16 -17.73
C ALA A 274 -10.37 -0.15 -16.55
N GLN A 275 -11.21 -0.36 -15.53
CA GLN A 275 -11.21 0.45 -14.31
C GLN A 275 -10.29 -0.12 -13.22
N TRP A 276 -9.80 -1.35 -13.40
CA TRP A 276 -8.90 -2.00 -12.46
C TRP A 276 -7.47 -1.55 -12.69
N TYR A 277 -6.64 -1.64 -11.63
CA TYR A 277 -5.21 -1.35 -11.72
C TYR A 277 -4.44 -2.67 -11.69
N PHE A 278 -3.47 -2.83 -12.59
CA PHE A 278 -2.54 -3.95 -12.64
C PHE A 278 -1.18 -3.43 -12.21
N GLU A 279 -0.85 -3.64 -10.97
CA GLU A 279 0.41 -3.24 -10.36
C GLU A 279 1.42 -4.39 -10.45
N VAL A 280 2.59 -4.12 -11.04
CA VAL A 280 3.55 -5.19 -11.26
C VAL A 280 4.46 -5.35 -10.06
N TRP A 281 4.33 -6.49 -9.38
CA TRP A 281 5.11 -6.92 -8.23
C TRP A 281 4.85 -6.12 -6.93
N ASN A 282 5.61 -6.49 -5.86
CA ASN A 282 5.65 -5.81 -4.56
C ASN A 282 7.09 -5.53 -4.15
N GLU A 283 7.40 -4.28 -3.85
CA GLU A 283 8.66 -3.78 -3.29
C GLU A 283 9.94 -4.40 -3.88
N PRO A 284 10.14 -4.33 -5.21
CA PRO A 284 11.28 -4.96 -5.87
C PRO A 284 12.63 -4.36 -5.49
N ASN A 285 12.65 -3.23 -4.80
CA ASN A 285 13.86 -2.51 -4.37
C ASN A 285 14.36 -2.90 -2.98
N CYS A 286 13.55 -3.52 -2.15
CA CYS A 286 13.91 -3.89 -0.79
C CYS A 286 14.80 -5.14 -0.78
N CYS A 287 16.11 -4.97 -0.77
CA CYS A 287 17.07 -6.07 -0.68
C CYS A 287 18.19 -5.75 0.29
N GLY A 288 18.33 -6.56 1.28
CA GLY A 288 19.47 -6.53 2.19
C GLY A 288 19.17 -5.97 3.57
N GLY A 289 19.19 -6.84 4.54
CA GLY A 289 19.18 -6.50 5.96
C GLY A 289 18.19 -7.30 6.80
N TYR A 290 17.10 -7.75 6.19
CA TYR A 290 16.14 -8.59 6.90
C TYR A 290 15.70 -9.74 5.99
N PRO A 291 16.24 -10.95 6.16
CA PRO A 291 15.92 -12.10 5.32
C PRO A 291 14.44 -12.52 5.38
N ASP A 292 13.69 -12.04 6.36
CA ASP A 292 12.30 -12.46 6.64
C ASP A 292 11.24 -11.39 6.35
N THR A 293 11.58 -10.23 5.82
CA THR A 293 10.67 -9.07 5.75
C THR A 293 10.03 -8.81 4.40
N GLY A 294 9.96 -9.78 3.53
CA GLY A 294 9.08 -9.71 2.38
C GLY A 294 9.39 -8.73 1.27
N CYS A 295 10.47 -8.05 1.35
CA CYS A 295 10.91 -7.05 0.41
C CYS A 295 11.97 -7.61 -0.49
N CYS A 296 11.66 -8.32 -1.56
CA CYS A 296 12.62 -8.57 -2.63
C CYS A 296 11.90 -9.08 -3.88
N GLY A 297 12.09 -8.36 -4.94
CA GLY A 297 11.62 -8.77 -6.25
C GLY A 297 12.62 -9.63 -7.00
N PRO A 298 12.30 -10.00 -8.23
CA PRO A 298 13.20 -10.64 -9.15
C PRO A 298 14.50 -9.83 -9.26
N GLY A 299 15.63 -10.49 -8.98
CA GLY A 299 16.93 -9.84 -9.04
C GLY A 299 17.33 -8.99 -7.85
N CYS A 300 16.56 -8.98 -6.74
CA CYS A 300 16.96 -8.37 -5.45
C CYS A 300 17.57 -6.96 -5.59
N GLY A 301 16.73 -5.94 -5.76
CA GLY A 301 17.17 -4.57 -5.99
C GLY A 301 17.77 -4.31 -7.39
N ASN A 302 17.73 -5.29 -8.27
CA ASN A 302 18.14 -5.12 -9.65
C ASN A 302 17.00 -4.51 -10.47
N GLN A 303 17.04 -3.20 -10.62
CA GLN A 303 16.03 -2.44 -11.37
C GLN A 303 15.91 -2.90 -12.84
N SER A 304 17.01 -3.27 -13.50
CA SER A 304 16.97 -3.75 -14.88
C SER A 304 16.14 -5.03 -15.03
N MET A 305 16.31 -5.99 -14.10
CA MET A 305 15.51 -7.22 -14.07
C MET A 305 14.03 -6.91 -13.82
N TYR A 306 13.74 -5.97 -12.93
CA TYR A 306 12.38 -5.53 -12.68
C TYR A 306 11.75 -4.88 -13.94
N VAL A 307 12.51 -4.05 -14.65
CA VAL A 307 12.02 -3.42 -15.91
C VAL A 307 11.73 -4.47 -16.98
N ASP A 308 12.55 -5.52 -17.08
CA ASP A 308 12.27 -6.65 -17.98
C ASP A 308 10.96 -7.35 -17.62
N LEU A 309 10.72 -7.62 -16.32
CA LEU A 309 9.47 -8.20 -15.83
C LEU A 309 8.27 -7.27 -16.14
N PHE A 310 8.40 -6.00 -15.80
CA PHE A 310 7.37 -4.99 -16.05
C PHE A 310 7.01 -4.90 -17.53
N ALA A 311 8.02 -4.78 -18.41
CA ALA A 311 7.77 -4.61 -19.84
C ALA A 311 7.09 -5.84 -20.47
N ASN A 312 7.42 -7.06 -20.01
CA ASN A 312 6.76 -8.27 -20.50
C ASN A 312 5.34 -8.43 -19.93
N THR A 313 5.12 -8.06 -18.67
CA THR A 313 3.77 -7.99 -18.06
C THR A 313 2.91 -6.97 -18.81
N PHE A 314 3.41 -5.76 -19.02
CA PHE A 314 2.73 -4.70 -19.76
C PHE A 314 2.33 -5.17 -21.17
N LYS A 315 3.27 -5.71 -21.93
CA LYS A 315 3.02 -6.21 -23.30
C LYS A 315 2.00 -7.34 -23.33
N GLY A 316 2.05 -8.26 -22.37
CA GLY A 316 1.08 -9.35 -22.25
C GLY A 316 -0.33 -8.86 -21.96
N LEU A 317 -0.49 -8.02 -20.95
CA LEU A 317 -1.79 -7.46 -20.57
C LEU A 317 -2.37 -6.55 -21.66
N LYS A 318 -1.54 -5.69 -22.29
CA LYS A 318 -1.98 -4.84 -23.40
C LYS A 318 -2.35 -5.62 -24.65
N ALA A 319 -1.76 -6.80 -24.87
CA ALA A 319 -2.16 -7.70 -25.96
C ALA A 319 -3.55 -8.32 -25.72
N ALA A 320 -3.91 -8.56 -24.46
CA ALA A 320 -5.25 -9.05 -24.10
C ALA A 320 -6.31 -7.94 -24.24
N ASN A 321 -6.03 -6.78 -23.69
CA ASN A 321 -6.91 -5.62 -23.79
C ASN A 321 -6.07 -4.34 -23.64
N PRO A 322 -5.97 -3.50 -24.68
CA PRO A 322 -5.14 -2.29 -24.66
C PRO A 322 -5.62 -1.22 -23.65
N GLN A 323 -6.84 -1.32 -23.13
CA GLN A 323 -7.40 -0.41 -22.14
C GLN A 323 -7.00 -0.75 -20.69
N LEU A 324 -6.38 -1.91 -20.43
CA LEU A 324 -5.94 -2.27 -19.07
C LEU A 324 -4.91 -1.26 -18.56
N ARG A 325 -5.07 -0.81 -17.31
CA ARG A 325 -4.14 0.12 -16.67
C ARG A 325 -3.02 -0.66 -15.99
N VAL A 326 -1.82 -0.61 -16.55
CA VAL A 326 -0.64 -1.34 -16.07
C VAL A 326 0.39 -0.36 -15.54
N GLY A 327 0.82 -0.54 -14.29
CA GLY A 327 1.76 0.36 -13.62
C GLY A 327 2.62 -0.34 -12.57
N GLY A 328 3.35 0.47 -11.84
CA GLY A 328 4.32 0.11 -10.82
C GLY A 328 5.21 1.31 -10.52
N PRO A 329 6.39 1.17 -9.91
CA PRO A 329 7.08 -0.09 -9.58
C PRO A 329 6.71 -0.68 -8.22
N ALA A 330 5.74 -0.13 -7.50
CA ALA A 330 5.37 -0.57 -6.15
C ALA A 330 6.57 -0.65 -5.19
N THR A 331 7.51 0.28 -5.31
CA THR A 331 8.73 0.28 -4.50
C THR A 331 8.45 0.78 -3.09
N ALA A 332 9.20 0.28 -2.11
CA ALA A 332 9.28 0.91 -0.81
C ALA A 332 9.91 2.31 -0.92
N GLN A 333 9.44 3.23 -0.06
CA GLN A 333 10.10 4.52 0.24
C GLN A 333 10.20 5.48 -0.95
N LEU A 334 9.22 5.47 -1.86
CA LEU A 334 9.17 6.33 -3.04
C LEU A 334 10.41 6.23 -3.95
N ALA A 335 11.07 5.06 -3.93
CA ALA A 335 12.28 4.81 -4.70
C ALA A 335 11.98 4.57 -6.18
N TRP A 336 12.97 4.74 -7.02
CA TRP A 336 13.01 4.43 -8.45
C TRP A 336 12.04 5.20 -9.36
N ILE A 337 11.24 6.12 -8.88
CA ILE A 337 10.17 6.77 -9.66
C ILE A 337 10.68 7.23 -11.03
N GLU A 338 11.70 8.08 -11.07
CA GLU A 338 12.21 8.65 -12.31
C GLU A 338 12.94 7.62 -13.17
N THR A 339 13.80 6.82 -12.55
CA THR A 339 14.62 5.83 -13.28
C THR A 339 13.76 4.71 -13.84
N PHE A 340 12.69 4.31 -13.13
CA PHE A 340 11.72 3.33 -13.60
C PHE A 340 10.94 3.88 -14.81
N ILE A 341 10.35 5.08 -14.72
CA ILE A 341 9.58 5.67 -15.82
C ILE A 341 10.45 5.77 -17.08
N ALA A 342 11.68 6.27 -16.94
CA ALA A 342 12.61 6.41 -18.06
C ALA A 342 12.96 5.05 -18.70
N ALA A 343 13.27 4.04 -17.87
CA ALA A 343 13.65 2.70 -18.35
C ALA A 343 12.46 1.95 -18.98
N ALA A 344 11.28 2.01 -18.36
CA ALA A 344 10.06 1.38 -18.87
C ALA A 344 9.62 2.00 -20.20
N ALA A 345 9.62 3.33 -20.31
CA ALA A 345 9.35 4.04 -21.57
C ALA A 345 10.37 3.66 -22.65
N GLY A 346 11.68 3.58 -22.31
CA GLY A 346 12.73 3.13 -23.20
C GLY A 346 12.58 1.67 -23.67
N ALA A 347 11.95 0.81 -22.86
CA ALA A 347 11.60 -0.57 -23.21
C ALA A 347 10.29 -0.69 -24.04
N GLY A 348 9.66 0.44 -24.40
CA GLY A 348 8.39 0.46 -25.12
C GLY A 348 7.18 0.02 -24.28
N ALA A 349 7.25 0.25 -22.96
CA ALA A 349 6.22 -0.09 -21.98
C ALA A 349 5.99 1.10 -21.02
N PRO A 350 5.56 2.29 -21.50
CA PRO A 350 5.32 3.42 -20.62
C PRO A 350 4.18 3.08 -19.65
N PRO A 351 4.37 3.25 -18.33
CA PRO A 351 3.35 2.90 -17.35
C PRO A 351 2.11 3.79 -17.47
N ASP A 352 0.91 3.21 -17.28
CA ASP A 352 -0.35 3.99 -17.27
C ASP A 352 -0.54 4.75 -15.95
N PHE A 353 0.08 4.28 -14.87
CA PHE A 353 0.17 4.92 -13.56
C PHE A 353 1.51 4.56 -12.90
N VAL A 354 1.89 5.30 -11.90
CA VAL A 354 3.09 5.02 -11.09
C VAL A 354 2.67 4.76 -9.65
N SER A 355 3.27 3.77 -9.00
CA SER A 355 2.95 3.43 -7.61
C SER A 355 4.18 3.26 -6.74
N SER A 356 4.02 3.51 -5.46
CA SER A 356 5.05 3.26 -4.44
C SER A 356 4.42 3.20 -3.06
N HIS A 357 5.22 2.82 -2.06
CA HIS A 357 4.85 2.72 -0.66
C HIS A 357 5.59 3.77 0.17
N LEU A 358 4.98 4.17 1.29
CA LEU A 358 5.60 5.07 2.25
C LEU A 358 5.05 4.86 3.65
N TYR A 359 5.96 4.69 4.61
CA TYR A 359 5.65 4.64 6.03
C TYR A 359 6.42 5.74 6.78
N PRO A 360 5.82 6.43 7.76
CA PRO A 360 6.51 7.49 8.50
C PRO A 360 7.75 7.03 9.26
N THR A 361 7.85 5.73 9.53
CA THR A 361 8.95 5.12 10.28
C THR A 361 9.90 4.31 9.43
N ASP A 362 9.86 4.47 8.11
CA ASP A 362 10.77 3.79 7.19
C ASP A 362 12.23 4.05 7.56
N PRO A 363 13.05 3.00 7.82
CA PRO A 363 14.41 3.17 8.28
C PRO A 363 15.37 3.71 7.22
N TRP A 364 14.98 3.65 5.96
CA TRP A 364 15.81 3.94 4.79
C TRP A 364 15.46 5.26 4.10
N ALA A 365 14.55 6.03 4.64
CA ALA A 365 14.16 7.34 4.12
C ALA A 365 15.30 8.38 4.28
N ASN A 366 16.49 8.02 3.83
CA ASN A 366 17.74 8.77 4.06
C ASN A 366 17.86 10.07 3.28
N GLU A 367 17.02 10.34 2.29
CA GLU A 367 17.19 11.53 1.46
C GLU A 367 16.07 12.56 1.65
N VAL A 368 14.90 12.10 1.90
CA VAL A 368 13.90 12.95 2.50
C VAL A 368 13.96 12.60 3.97
N ALA A 369 14.48 13.48 4.81
CA ALA A 369 14.18 13.39 6.20
C ALA A 369 12.65 13.38 6.29
N LEU A 370 12.06 12.18 6.15
CA LEU A 370 10.81 11.83 6.77
C LEU A 370 11.12 11.98 8.25
N SER A 371 11.71 13.18 8.51
CA SER A 371 11.93 13.61 9.85
C SER A 371 10.59 13.35 10.46
N HIS A 372 10.55 12.52 11.40
CA HIS A 372 9.48 12.24 12.28
C HIS A 372 8.60 13.47 12.53
N THR A 373 8.42 14.30 11.53
CA THR A 373 7.57 15.47 11.56
C THR A 373 6.31 15.15 10.77
N ARG A 374 5.22 15.51 11.34
CA ARG A 374 3.87 15.43 10.78
C ARG A 374 3.81 15.78 9.29
N ASP A 375 4.54 16.82 8.88
CA ASP A 375 4.48 17.36 7.53
C ASP A 375 5.43 16.64 6.55
N GLY A 376 6.48 15.98 7.03
CA GLY A 376 7.44 15.27 6.18
C GLY A 376 6.83 14.15 5.36
N PHE A 377 5.97 13.34 5.98
CA PHE A 377 5.24 12.27 5.30
C PHE A 377 4.34 12.80 4.17
N PHE A 378 3.58 13.87 4.42
CA PHE A 378 2.64 14.42 3.43
C PHE A 378 3.34 15.13 2.30
N ASN A 379 4.39 15.89 2.59
CA ASN A 379 5.21 16.55 1.58
C ASN A 379 5.85 15.52 0.65
N ALA A 380 6.36 14.41 1.17
CA ALA A 380 6.96 13.36 0.36
C ALA A 380 5.96 12.73 -0.64
N ILE A 381 4.69 12.56 -0.26
CA ILE A 381 3.64 12.07 -1.16
C ILE A 381 3.35 13.09 -2.27
N SER A 382 3.22 14.37 -1.90
CA SER A 382 3.01 15.45 -2.87
C SER A 382 4.18 15.57 -3.84
N ASP A 383 5.41 15.54 -3.34
CA ASP A 383 6.63 15.60 -4.14
C ASP A 383 6.73 14.40 -5.10
N ALA A 384 6.35 13.20 -4.65
CA ALA A 384 6.30 12.01 -5.51
C ALA A 384 5.34 12.21 -6.68
N ALA A 385 4.15 12.76 -6.43
CA ALA A 385 3.18 13.06 -7.48
C ALA A 385 3.72 14.12 -8.47
N ASP A 386 4.45 15.13 -7.99
CA ASP A 386 5.08 16.15 -8.84
C ASP A 386 6.22 15.56 -9.69
N ARG A 387 7.02 14.66 -9.13
CA ARG A 387 8.06 13.89 -9.85
C ARG A 387 7.45 13.04 -10.97
N VAL A 388 6.34 12.32 -10.68
CA VAL A 388 5.61 11.55 -11.70
C VAL A 388 5.11 12.45 -12.82
N ALA A 389 4.50 13.59 -12.51
CA ALA A 389 4.00 14.53 -13.52
C ALA A 389 5.12 15.10 -14.40
N ALA A 390 6.28 15.43 -13.80
CA ALA A 390 7.46 15.90 -14.52
C ALA A 390 8.00 14.84 -15.50
N MET A 391 8.12 13.60 -15.04
CA MET A 391 8.59 12.47 -15.86
C MET A 391 7.59 12.09 -16.96
N ALA A 392 6.29 12.10 -16.66
CA ALA A 392 5.25 11.88 -17.67
C ALA A 392 5.38 12.88 -18.82
N LYS A 393 5.55 14.17 -18.50
CA LYS A 393 5.79 15.22 -19.51
C LYS A 393 7.08 14.97 -20.31
N GLN A 394 8.16 14.60 -19.63
CA GLN A 394 9.47 14.36 -20.28
C GLN A 394 9.42 13.19 -21.27
N HIS A 395 8.67 12.15 -20.97
CA HIS A 395 8.59 10.92 -21.77
C HIS A 395 7.35 10.84 -22.66
N GLY A 396 6.60 11.94 -22.82
CA GLY A 396 5.43 11.99 -23.69
C GLY A 396 4.26 11.11 -23.25
N MET A 397 4.20 10.79 -21.96
CA MET A 397 3.09 10.08 -21.35
C MET A 397 1.88 11.03 -21.15
N PRO A 398 0.68 10.51 -20.95
CA PRO A 398 -0.49 11.35 -20.68
C PRO A 398 -0.26 12.28 -19.47
N PRO A 399 -0.67 13.56 -19.55
CA PRO A 399 -0.52 14.49 -18.41
C PRO A 399 -1.40 14.07 -17.21
N THR A 400 -2.32 13.15 -17.42
CA THR A 400 -3.20 12.54 -16.40
C THR A 400 -2.59 11.30 -15.76
N THR A 401 -1.32 10.96 -16.05
CA THR A 401 -0.62 9.87 -15.37
C THR A 401 -0.61 10.09 -13.87
N GLN A 402 -1.23 9.18 -13.12
CA GLN A 402 -1.47 9.30 -11.69
C GLN A 402 -0.33 8.67 -10.89
N PHE A 403 -0.10 9.19 -9.69
CA PHE A 403 0.66 8.50 -8.66
C PHE A 403 -0.31 7.79 -7.70
N LEU A 404 -0.06 6.52 -7.37
CA LEU A 404 -0.81 5.75 -6.40
C LEU A 404 0.08 5.43 -5.20
N LEU A 405 -0.37 5.74 -4.00
CA LEU A 405 0.26 5.28 -2.76
C LEU A 405 -0.37 3.94 -2.38
N THR A 406 0.24 2.85 -2.84
CA THR A 406 -0.38 1.52 -2.77
C THR A 406 -0.15 0.78 -1.46
N GLU A 407 0.70 1.34 -0.59
CA GLU A 407 0.75 0.98 0.83
C GLU A 407 1.16 2.18 1.68
N PHE A 408 0.45 2.37 2.79
CA PHE A 408 0.84 3.23 3.89
C PHE A 408 0.16 2.81 5.20
N ASN A 409 0.74 3.19 6.33
CA ASN A 409 0.15 3.07 7.66
C ASN A 409 0.81 4.12 8.57
N CYS A 410 0.44 4.17 9.84
CA CYS A 410 1.06 5.05 10.84
C CYS A 410 2.53 4.70 11.17
N GLY A 411 3.02 3.54 10.74
CA GLY A 411 4.40 3.09 10.84
C GLY A 411 4.55 1.62 10.43
N LEU A 412 5.78 1.19 10.17
CA LEU A 412 6.16 -0.22 9.94
C LEU A 412 6.38 -1.00 11.24
N GLY A 413 6.32 -0.34 12.37
CA GLY A 413 6.52 -0.96 13.66
C GLY A 413 5.20 -1.33 14.31
N GLN A 414 5.31 -2.26 15.21
CA GLN A 414 4.21 -2.84 15.96
C GLN A 414 3.52 -1.86 16.93
N ASP A 415 4.01 -0.63 17.06
CA ASP A 415 3.61 0.26 18.15
C ASP A 415 2.44 1.20 17.83
N CYS A 416 2.01 1.30 16.57
CA CYS A 416 0.98 2.27 16.21
C CYS A 416 -0.37 1.67 15.83
N ALA A 417 -0.40 0.49 15.22
CA ALA A 417 -1.63 -0.07 14.62
C ALA A 417 -2.77 -0.30 15.62
N ASP A 418 -2.45 -0.77 16.83
CA ASP A 418 -3.44 -1.00 17.89
C ASP A 418 -3.68 0.25 18.76
N SER A 419 -2.88 1.30 18.58
CA SER A 419 -2.90 2.51 19.41
C SER A 419 -3.90 3.55 18.91
N PHE A 420 -4.43 4.36 19.82
CA PHE A 420 -5.25 5.53 19.48
C PHE A 420 -4.48 6.60 18.69
N TYR A 421 -3.16 6.58 18.67
CA TYR A 421 -2.31 7.41 17.79
C TYR A 421 -2.69 7.26 16.32
N SER A 422 -2.96 6.02 15.87
CA SER A 422 -3.36 5.73 14.49
C SER A 422 -4.62 6.49 14.06
N SER A 423 -5.52 6.79 15.01
CA SER A 423 -6.74 7.56 14.74
C SER A 423 -6.46 9.01 14.37
N SER A 424 -5.59 9.67 15.12
CA SER A 424 -5.22 11.06 14.82
C SER A 424 -4.32 11.16 13.59
N PHE A 425 -3.46 10.17 13.36
CA PHE A 425 -2.64 10.07 12.16
C PHE A 425 -3.51 10.02 10.91
N ILE A 426 -4.46 9.07 10.83
CA ILE A 426 -5.31 8.92 9.64
C ILE A 426 -6.23 10.13 9.42
N ALA A 427 -6.76 10.70 10.49
CA ALA A 427 -7.60 11.89 10.39
C ALA A 427 -6.79 13.10 9.90
N TYR A 428 -5.59 13.30 10.44
CA TYR A 428 -4.69 14.34 9.97
C TYR A 428 -4.26 14.12 8.51
N HIS A 429 -3.98 12.87 8.11
CA HIS A 429 -3.67 12.51 6.74
C HIS A 429 -4.84 12.84 5.79
N ALA A 430 -6.07 12.52 6.17
CA ALA A 430 -7.25 12.84 5.38
C ALA A 430 -7.39 14.34 5.10
N LEU A 431 -7.12 15.18 6.11
CA LEU A 431 -7.20 16.64 5.96
C LEU A 431 -6.11 17.19 5.04
N ASN A 432 -4.90 16.64 5.11
CA ASN A 432 -3.76 17.10 4.30
C ASN A 432 -3.75 16.55 2.87
N SER A 433 -4.46 15.45 2.62
CA SER A 433 -4.56 14.86 1.28
C SER A 433 -5.46 15.66 0.33
N GLN A 434 -6.29 16.60 0.82
CA GLN A 434 -7.27 17.30 0.00
C GLN A 434 -6.67 18.06 -1.19
N GLY A 435 -5.47 18.59 -1.05
CA GLY A 435 -4.77 19.30 -2.14
C GLY A 435 -4.16 18.40 -3.23
N ILE A 436 -4.18 17.07 -3.05
CA ILE A 436 -3.50 16.14 -3.95
C ILE A 436 -4.38 15.00 -4.47
N VAL A 437 -5.66 14.95 -4.10
CA VAL A 437 -6.57 13.82 -4.46
C VAL A 437 -6.69 13.56 -5.95
N ASP A 438 -6.59 14.59 -6.79
CA ASP A 438 -6.64 14.43 -8.25
C ASP A 438 -5.37 13.76 -8.81
N ARG A 439 -4.22 13.98 -8.16
CA ARG A 439 -2.91 13.44 -8.56
C ARG A 439 -2.59 12.13 -7.86
N VAL A 440 -3.14 11.93 -6.66
CA VAL A 440 -3.00 10.73 -5.82
C VAL A 440 -4.40 10.20 -5.46
N PRO A 441 -5.15 9.69 -6.45
CA PRO A 441 -6.56 9.33 -6.25
C PRO A 441 -6.74 8.08 -5.39
N VAL A 442 -5.70 7.26 -5.26
CA VAL A 442 -5.72 6.03 -4.48
C VAL A 442 -4.59 6.07 -3.47
N GLN A 443 -4.98 5.94 -2.20
CA GLN A 443 -4.08 5.76 -1.07
C GLN A 443 -4.57 4.54 -0.30
N SER A 444 -3.77 3.46 -0.30
CA SER A 444 -4.16 2.15 0.23
C SER A 444 -3.62 1.95 1.64
N TYR A 445 -4.49 2.01 2.63
CA TYR A 445 -4.10 1.75 4.02
C TYR A 445 -3.78 0.26 4.23
N TRP A 446 -2.61 -0.04 4.77
CA TRP A 446 -2.14 -1.39 5.04
C TRP A 446 -2.39 -1.77 6.50
N THR A 447 -3.43 -2.59 6.88
CA THR A 447 -4.42 -3.31 6.09
C THR A 447 -5.84 -3.10 6.66
N PHE A 448 -6.89 -3.67 6.04
CA PHE A 448 -8.24 -3.52 6.59
C PHE A 448 -8.51 -4.41 7.82
N SER A 449 -7.85 -5.56 7.94
CA SER A 449 -8.09 -6.57 8.99
C SER A 449 -6.81 -7.24 9.45
N ASP A 450 -6.78 -7.70 10.72
CA ASP A 450 -5.72 -8.55 11.27
C ASP A 450 -5.87 -10.04 10.86
N ILE A 451 -6.73 -10.38 9.94
CA ILE A 451 -6.64 -11.64 9.20
C ILE A 451 -5.47 -11.50 8.23
N PHE A 452 -4.28 -11.83 8.72
CA PHE A 452 -3.01 -11.39 8.16
C PHE A 452 -1.97 -12.50 8.25
N GLU A 453 -1.30 -12.85 7.15
CA GLU A 453 -0.48 -14.06 7.03
C GLU A 453 1.02 -13.83 6.74
N GLU A 454 1.52 -12.62 6.64
CA GLU A 454 2.93 -12.41 6.30
C GLU A 454 3.89 -13.09 7.28
N SER A 455 3.59 -13.01 8.56
CA SER A 455 4.32 -13.70 9.63
C SER A 455 3.55 -14.90 10.19
N GLY A 456 2.58 -15.42 9.45
CA GLY A 456 1.59 -16.40 9.92
C GLY A 456 0.39 -15.75 10.59
N GLN A 457 -0.65 -16.54 10.87
CA GLN A 457 -1.86 -16.05 11.52
C GLN A 457 -1.54 -15.49 12.90
N GLN A 458 -2.11 -14.34 13.21
CA GLN A 458 -1.86 -13.68 14.48
C GLN A 458 -2.44 -14.49 15.65
N PRO A 459 -1.69 -14.64 16.75
CA PRO A 459 -2.08 -15.54 17.82
C PRO A 459 -3.13 -14.96 18.77
N ALA A 460 -3.42 -13.66 18.72
CA ALA A 460 -4.30 -12.97 19.67
C ALA A 460 -4.91 -11.71 19.07
N GLU A 461 -5.97 -11.20 19.71
CA GLU A 461 -6.47 -9.86 19.45
C GLU A 461 -5.40 -8.81 19.81
N PHE A 462 -5.41 -7.67 19.11
CA PHE A 462 -4.44 -6.57 19.35
C PHE A 462 -2.99 -7.07 19.46
N SER A 463 -2.60 -7.88 18.48
CA SER A 463 -1.25 -8.45 18.37
C SER A 463 -0.28 -7.53 17.61
N GLN A 464 -0.66 -6.26 17.45
CA GLN A 464 0.08 -5.23 16.72
C GLN A 464 0.20 -5.50 15.20
N ALA A 465 -0.72 -6.29 14.65
CA ALA A 465 -0.89 -6.42 13.21
C ALA A 465 -1.48 -5.13 12.61
N PHE A 466 -1.29 -4.95 11.31
CA PHE A 466 -1.56 -3.69 10.61
C PHE A 466 -3.04 -3.36 10.39
N GLY A 467 -3.94 -4.30 10.70
CA GLY A 467 -5.37 -4.16 10.41
C GLY A 467 -6.05 -3.00 11.13
N THR A 468 -7.05 -2.43 10.48
CA THR A 468 -7.97 -1.46 11.12
C THR A 468 -8.97 -2.13 12.05
N ARG A 469 -9.12 -3.44 11.94
CA ARG A 469 -9.96 -4.30 12.79
C ARG A 469 -9.14 -5.49 13.24
N SER A 470 -9.35 -5.96 14.48
CA SER A 470 -8.66 -7.13 15.01
C SER A 470 -9.12 -8.42 14.31
N PHE A 471 -8.48 -9.53 14.61
CA PHE A 471 -8.77 -10.83 13.99
C PHE A 471 -10.25 -11.25 14.10
N ASN A 472 -10.91 -10.97 15.22
CA ASN A 472 -12.35 -11.22 15.39
C ASN A 472 -13.24 -10.02 15.04
N GLY A 473 -12.71 -9.06 14.29
CA GLY A 473 -13.45 -7.92 13.77
C GLY A 473 -13.83 -6.90 14.84
N VAL A 474 -13.00 -6.72 15.87
CA VAL A 474 -13.14 -5.60 16.82
C VAL A 474 -12.54 -4.36 16.15
N PRO A 475 -13.31 -3.29 15.95
CA PRO A 475 -12.78 -2.05 15.38
C PRO A 475 -11.68 -1.45 16.25
N LYS A 476 -10.55 -1.10 15.64
CA LYS A 476 -9.48 -0.35 16.29
C LYS A 476 -9.73 1.17 16.20
N PRO A 477 -9.01 2.01 16.95
CA PRO A 477 -9.21 3.45 16.93
C PRO A 477 -9.11 4.08 15.53
N VAL A 478 -8.21 3.60 14.68
CA VAL A 478 -8.07 4.05 13.29
C VAL A 478 -9.35 3.84 12.47
N TYR A 479 -10.01 2.68 12.63
CA TYR A 479 -11.28 2.42 11.94
C TYR A 479 -12.37 3.40 12.37
N ARG A 480 -12.44 3.69 13.66
CA ARG A 480 -13.42 4.64 14.21
C ARG A 480 -13.16 6.07 13.73
N ALA A 481 -11.90 6.48 13.61
CA ALA A 481 -11.55 7.76 13.01
C ALA A 481 -11.97 7.82 11.53
N MET A 482 -11.76 6.75 10.76
CA MET A 482 -12.23 6.67 9.36
C MET A 482 -13.75 6.81 9.27
N GLN A 483 -14.51 6.22 10.20
CA GLN A 483 -15.96 6.41 10.27
C GLN A 483 -16.35 7.87 10.57
N LEU A 484 -15.56 8.59 11.37
CA LEU A 484 -15.78 10.03 11.62
C LEU A 484 -15.46 10.86 10.37
N ILE A 485 -14.40 10.54 9.62
CA ILE A 485 -14.06 11.20 8.35
C ILE A 485 -15.21 11.01 7.34
N LYS A 486 -15.77 9.82 7.24
CA LYS A 486 -16.89 9.52 6.30
C LYS A 486 -18.16 10.29 6.58
N ARG A 487 -18.29 10.89 7.77
CA ARG A 487 -19.42 11.77 8.09
C ARG A 487 -19.32 13.15 7.45
N LEU A 488 -18.12 13.56 7.05
CA LEU A 488 -17.90 14.84 6.38
C LEU A 488 -18.57 14.86 5.00
N GLY A 489 -19.16 15.97 4.64
CA GLY A 489 -19.75 16.20 3.32
C GLY A 489 -18.72 16.63 2.28
N PRO A 490 -19.17 16.80 1.02
CA PRO A 490 -18.25 17.02 -0.11
C PRO A 490 -17.72 18.46 -0.23
N GLU A 491 -18.17 19.39 0.62
CA GLU A 491 -17.83 20.81 0.55
C GLU A 491 -17.37 21.31 1.93
N ALA A 492 -16.10 21.70 2.03
CA ALA A 492 -15.53 22.26 3.24
C ALA A 492 -15.68 23.78 3.29
N LEU A 493 -16.17 24.28 4.42
CA LEU A 493 -16.27 25.71 4.70
C LEU A 493 -14.91 26.29 5.09
N PRO A 494 -14.69 27.60 4.83
CA PRO A 494 -13.48 28.29 5.31
C PRO A 494 -13.42 28.30 6.83
N VAL A 495 -12.29 27.88 7.38
CA VAL A 495 -11.98 27.90 8.81
C VAL A 495 -10.86 28.92 9.08
N THR A 496 -11.08 29.80 10.04
CA THR A 496 -10.08 30.78 10.48
C THR A 496 -9.59 30.46 11.88
N GLN A 497 -8.30 30.29 12.08
CA GLN A 497 -7.72 30.21 13.42
C GLN A 497 -7.60 31.62 14.00
N LEU A 498 -8.31 31.91 15.09
CA LEU A 498 -8.32 33.23 15.72
C LEU A 498 -7.22 33.40 16.76
N ALA A 499 -6.97 32.37 17.55
CA ALA A 499 -5.99 32.40 18.63
C ALA A 499 -5.37 31.04 18.85
N CYS A 500 -4.13 31.07 19.33
CA CYS A 500 -3.43 29.92 19.84
C CYS A 500 -2.52 30.38 20.97
N SER A 501 -2.69 29.82 22.16
CA SER A 501 -1.79 30.07 23.31
C SER A 501 -1.06 28.77 23.67
N SER A 502 0.21 28.88 23.92
CA SER A 502 1.08 27.78 24.32
C SER A 502 1.81 28.07 25.60
N HIS A 503 2.22 27.03 26.32
CA HIS A 503 3.05 27.18 27.52
C HIS A 503 4.50 27.64 27.26
N HIS A 504 5.03 27.34 26.06
CA HIS A 504 6.41 27.70 25.71
C HIS A 504 6.46 28.22 24.27
N SER A 505 7.03 29.37 24.06
CA SER A 505 7.16 30.05 22.76
C SER A 505 7.90 29.23 21.68
N ASN A 506 8.58 28.16 22.04
CA ASN A 506 9.38 27.31 21.14
C ASN A 506 8.96 25.83 21.18
N SER A 507 7.78 25.52 21.73
CA SER A 507 7.32 24.12 21.72
C SER A 507 6.79 23.71 20.33
N PRO A 508 7.26 22.63 19.74
CA PRO A 508 6.70 22.11 18.48
C PRO A 508 5.23 21.62 18.62
N PHE A 509 4.72 21.60 19.84
CA PHE A 509 3.36 21.15 20.17
C PHE A 509 2.31 22.28 20.20
N ASN A 510 2.69 23.48 19.78
CA ASN A 510 1.79 24.63 19.73
C ASN A 510 0.85 24.52 18.53
N CYS A 511 -0.43 24.81 18.74
CA CYS A 511 -1.45 24.83 17.68
C CYS A 511 -1.58 23.48 16.95
N SER A 512 -1.57 22.39 17.69
CA SER A 512 -1.63 21.03 17.13
C SER A 512 -3.02 20.59 16.69
N ALA A 513 -4.07 21.30 17.10
CA ALA A 513 -5.43 21.00 16.68
C ALA A 513 -5.72 21.55 15.27
N ASN A 514 -6.43 20.76 14.47
CA ASN A 514 -6.93 21.12 13.15
C ASN A 514 -8.44 20.95 13.12
N LEU A 515 -9.12 21.78 12.35
CA LEU A 515 -10.58 21.77 12.19
C LEU A 515 -10.94 21.77 10.71
N THR A 516 -11.87 20.91 10.35
CA THR A 516 -12.60 20.97 9.09
C THR A 516 -14.07 20.95 9.38
N VAL A 517 -14.86 21.79 8.68
CA VAL A 517 -16.31 21.85 8.79
C VAL A 517 -16.91 21.72 7.40
N THR A 518 -17.89 20.84 7.26
CA THR A 518 -18.61 20.61 6.00
C THR A 518 -20.12 20.70 6.23
N SER A 519 -20.90 20.87 5.16
CA SER A 519 -22.31 20.51 5.21
C SER A 519 -22.45 19.01 5.44
N ALA A 520 -23.46 18.59 6.19
CA ALA A 520 -23.71 17.17 6.40
C ALA A 520 -24.09 16.48 5.07
N PRO A 521 -23.68 15.21 4.84
CA PRO A 521 -24.12 14.45 3.67
C PRO A 521 -25.67 14.39 3.61
N GLY A 522 -26.25 14.75 2.47
CA GLY A 522 -27.72 14.78 2.29
C GLY A 522 -28.42 16.04 2.75
N GLY A 523 -27.70 17.06 3.27
CA GLY A 523 -28.26 18.33 3.74
C GLY A 523 -28.88 18.24 5.12
N GLY A 524 -29.21 19.40 5.71
CA GLY A 524 -29.90 19.47 6.99
C GLY A 524 -29.05 19.66 8.23
N GLY A 525 -27.78 20.05 8.08
CA GLY A 525 -26.87 20.33 9.19
C GLY A 525 -25.41 20.44 8.76
N TYR A 526 -24.54 20.45 9.74
CA TYR A 526 -23.09 20.52 9.54
C TYR A 526 -22.40 19.40 10.30
N GLU A 527 -21.29 18.95 9.75
CA GLU A 527 -20.33 18.04 10.39
C GLU A 527 -19.00 18.75 10.53
N ALA A 528 -18.41 18.71 11.71
CA ALA A 528 -17.08 19.22 11.96
C ALA A 528 -16.19 18.09 12.45
N LEU A 529 -14.93 18.06 12.02
CA LEU A 529 -13.90 17.14 12.48
C LEU A 529 -12.75 17.93 13.11
N LEU A 530 -12.51 17.69 14.38
CA LEU A 530 -11.37 18.19 15.14
C LEU A 530 -10.33 17.09 15.30
N VAL A 531 -9.07 17.41 15.02
CA VAL A 531 -7.95 16.48 15.12
C VAL A 531 -6.83 17.12 15.92
N ASN A 532 -6.46 16.54 17.05
CA ASN A 532 -5.26 16.94 17.78
C ASN A 532 -4.12 15.95 17.49
N HIS A 533 -3.30 16.28 16.50
CA HIS A 533 -2.14 15.49 16.09
C HIS A 533 -0.90 16.39 16.16
N PRO A 534 -0.18 16.41 17.30
CA PRO A 534 0.97 17.30 17.48
C PRO A 534 2.11 16.99 16.53
N MET A 535 2.84 18.04 16.15
CA MET A 535 4.06 17.95 15.36
C MET A 535 5.20 17.30 16.16
N GLY A 536 6.05 16.59 15.48
CA GLY A 536 7.19 15.89 16.07
C GLY A 536 6.76 14.51 16.54
N VAL A 537 7.24 13.48 15.85
CA VAL A 537 6.95 12.12 16.22
C VAL A 537 7.59 11.86 17.54
N VAL A 538 6.75 11.57 18.36
CA VAL A 538 7.02 10.67 19.42
C VAL A 538 7.24 9.31 18.78
N SER A 539 8.45 8.78 18.86
CA SER A 539 8.65 7.37 18.65
C SER A 539 7.61 6.65 19.51
N MET A 540 6.71 5.92 18.89
CA MET A 540 5.64 5.21 19.58
C MET A 540 6.16 4.14 20.55
N ARG A 541 7.46 3.85 20.50
CA ARG A 541 8.16 2.95 21.45
C ARG A 541 8.31 3.54 22.84
N THR A 542 8.11 4.82 22.98
CA THR A 542 8.07 5.49 24.29
C THR A 542 6.65 5.96 24.54
N ASN A 543 6.11 5.70 25.72
CA ASN A 543 4.82 6.25 26.14
C ASN A 543 4.65 7.66 25.58
N PRO A 544 3.47 7.98 24.99
CA PRO A 544 3.24 9.34 24.52
C PRO A 544 3.62 10.30 25.63
N PRO A 545 4.33 11.39 25.36
CA PRO A 545 4.68 12.32 26.41
C PRO A 545 3.40 12.73 27.12
N SER A 546 3.46 12.94 28.41
CA SER A 546 2.36 13.47 29.22
C SER A 546 2.12 14.94 28.82
N LEU A 547 1.66 15.16 27.59
CA LEU A 547 1.28 16.47 27.10
C LEU A 547 -0.11 16.81 27.62
N PRO A 548 -0.32 18.02 28.12
CA PRO A 548 -1.64 18.46 28.53
C PRO A 548 -2.61 18.45 27.35
N PRO A 549 -3.90 18.19 27.57
CA PRO A 549 -4.90 18.35 26.54
C PRO A 549 -4.95 19.81 26.05
N VAL A 550 -5.32 20.01 24.80
CA VAL A 550 -5.57 21.35 24.23
C VAL A 550 -7.04 21.68 24.40
N THR A 551 -7.33 22.84 25.03
CA THR A 551 -8.70 23.38 25.07
C THR A 551 -9.03 24.03 23.72
N VAL A 552 -9.89 23.42 22.94
CA VAL A 552 -10.31 23.93 21.62
C VAL A 552 -11.68 24.56 21.71
N THR A 553 -11.78 25.85 21.34
CA THR A 553 -13.04 26.57 21.20
C THR A 553 -13.34 26.84 19.73
N VAL A 554 -14.50 26.40 19.26
CA VAL A 554 -14.98 26.70 17.90
C VAL A 554 -16.12 27.69 17.99
N VAL A 555 -15.96 28.85 17.37
CA VAL A 555 -16.98 29.90 17.27
C VAL A 555 -17.63 29.81 15.90
N PHE A 556 -18.91 29.55 15.89
CA PHE A 556 -19.74 29.49 14.68
C PHE A 556 -20.54 30.78 14.52
N LYS A 557 -20.54 31.34 13.32
CA LYS A 557 -21.46 32.40 12.91
C LYS A 557 -22.60 31.77 12.14
N SER A 558 -23.83 32.01 12.60
CA SER A 558 -25.04 31.48 11.95
C SER A 558 -25.25 32.04 10.54
N ALA A 559 -25.86 31.27 9.65
CA ALA A 559 -26.15 31.67 8.27
C ALA A 559 -27.19 32.82 8.13
N GLY A 560 -27.72 33.34 9.24
CA GLY A 560 -28.72 34.44 9.26
C GLY A 560 -28.41 35.45 10.38
N THR A 561 -29.04 36.63 10.30
CA THR A 561 -28.83 37.74 11.24
C THR A 561 -29.58 37.61 12.58
N SER A 562 -30.30 36.51 12.81
CA SER A 562 -31.07 36.29 14.04
C SER A 562 -30.44 35.20 14.91
N ASP A 563 -30.54 35.36 16.24
CA ASP A 563 -30.14 34.36 17.25
C ASP A 563 -30.88 32.99 17.12
N LYS A 564 -31.81 32.86 16.17
CA LYS A 564 -32.56 31.64 15.88
C LYS A 564 -31.71 30.54 15.21
N GLY A 565 -30.43 30.81 14.86
CA GLY A 565 -29.54 29.84 14.21
C GLY A 565 -28.64 29.05 15.16
N MET A 566 -28.70 29.29 16.48
CA MET A 566 -27.94 28.49 17.44
C MET A 566 -28.65 27.16 17.67
N PRO A 567 -27.99 26.01 17.47
CA PRO A 567 -28.59 24.71 17.78
C PRO A 567 -28.78 24.57 19.29
N THR A 568 -29.78 23.84 19.69
CA THR A 568 -30.01 23.56 21.12
C THR A 568 -29.05 22.48 21.65
N ARG A 569 -28.48 21.69 20.77
CA ARG A 569 -27.64 20.55 21.09
C ARG A 569 -26.60 20.32 19.99
N VAL A 570 -25.39 19.93 20.38
CA VAL A 570 -24.32 19.48 19.49
C VAL A 570 -23.96 18.04 19.88
N SER A 571 -24.06 17.12 18.94
CA SER A 571 -23.67 15.74 19.16
C SER A 571 -22.16 15.61 18.95
N VAL A 572 -21.46 15.01 19.90
CA VAL A 572 -20.01 14.79 19.87
C VAL A 572 -19.71 13.29 19.86
N ARG A 573 -18.76 12.88 19.04
CA ARG A 573 -18.16 11.53 19.06
C ARG A 573 -16.67 11.67 19.13
N ARG A 574 -16.02 10.85 19.95
CA ARG A 574 -14.58 10.93 20.23
C ARG A 574 -13.88 9.62 19.92
N VAL A 575 -12.62 9.73 19.52
CA VAL A 575 -11.65 8.64 19.45
C VAL A 575 -10.36 9.14 20.11
N ASP A 576 -9.98 8.52 21.21
CA ASP A 576 -8.79 8.86 22.00
C ASP A 576 -8.40 7.68 22.91
N ALA A 577 -7.52 7.91 23.88
CA ALA A 577 -7.07 6.88 24.81
C ALA A 577 -8.22 6.18 25.56
N THR A 578 -9.35 6.87 25.80
CA THR A 578 -10.46 6.43 26.65
C THR A 578 -11.78 6.24 25.88
N HIS A 579 -11.87 6.77 24.65
CA HIS A 579 -13.09 6.71 23.83
C HIS A 579 -12.86 5.92 22.55
N ALA A 580 -13.80 5.02 22.25
CA ALA A 580 -13.78 4.17 21.05
C ALA A 580 -12.46 3.38 20.90
N ASN A 581 -11.91 2.94 22.02
CA ASN A 581 -10.65 2.22 22.13
C ASN A 581 -10.83 0.95 22.98
N ALA A 582 -10.80 -0.21 22.34
CA ALA A 582 -11.00 -1.48 23.02
C ALA A 582 -9.72 -2.06 23.67
N LEU A 583 -8.53 -1.52 23.36
CA LEU A 583 -7.27 -2.07 23.87
C LEU A 583 -7.20 -2.06 25.40
N PRO A 584 -7.58 -0.99 26.13
CA PRO A 584 -7.60 -1.03 27.61
C PRO A 584 -8.55 -2.09 28.18
N ALA A 585 -9.69 -2.33 27.53
CA ALA A 585 -10.62 -3.38 27.95
C ALA A 585 -10.01 -4.78 27.73
N TYR A 586 -9.31 -5.01 26.63
CA TYR A 586 -8.60 -6.25 26.36
C TYR A 586 -7.49 -6.50 27.39
N GLU A 587 -6.75 -5.46 27.75
CA GLU A 587 -5.73 -5.52 28.81
C GLU A 587 -6.33 -5.85 30.18
N ALA A 588 -7.43 -5.22 30.53
CA ALA A 588 -8.16 -5.51 31.77
C ALA A 588 -8.70 -6.95 31.85
N MET A 589 -8.96 -7.59 30.69
CA MET A 589 -9.33 -9.01 30.61
C MET A 589 -8.12 -9.95 30.76
N GLY A 590 -6.89 -9.43 30.90
CA GLY A 590 -5.67 -10.23 30.98
C GLY A 590 -5.15 -10.69 29.61
N ARG A 591 -5.51 -10.03 28.53
CA ARG A 591 -5.09 -10.30 27.14
C ARG A 591 -5.30 -11.78 26.73
N PRO A 592 -6.54 -12.31 26.80
CA PRO A 592 -6.79 -13.71 26.45
C PRO A 592 -6.38 -13.99 25.00
N GLN A 593 -5.56 -15.02 24.79
CA GLN A 593 -5.11 -15.39 23.45
C GLN A 593 -6.28 -15.76 22.52
N TYR A 594 -7.27 -16.46 23.07
CA TYR A 594 -8.48 -16.85 22.33
C TYR A 594 -9.72 -16.37 23.12
N PRO A 595 -10.11 -15.10 22.97
CA PRO A 595 -11.26 -14.57 23.68
C PRO A 595 -12.54 -15.26 23.22
N ASN A 596 -13.41 -15.59 24.19
CA ASN A 596 -14.71 -16.17 23.89
C ASN A 596 -15.70 -15.14 23.32
N ALA A 597 -16.86 -15.60 22.87
CA ALA A 597 -17.87 -14.73 22.24
C ALA A 597 -18.31 -13.55 23.14
N SER A 598 -18.40 -13.76 24.46
CA SER A 598 -18.76 -12.69 25.40
C SER A 598 -17.65 -11.64 25.51
N ALA A 599 -16.38 -12.06 25.57
CA ALA A 599 -15.24 -11.15 25.58
C ALA A 599 -15.16 -10.33 24.28
N ILE A 600 -15.34 -10.98 23.11
CA ILE A 600 -15.40 -10.29 21.82
C ILE A 600 -16.55 -9.26 21.77
N ALA A 601 -17.73 -9.61 22.29
CA ALA A 601 -18.85 -8.68 22.36
C ALA A 601 -18.53 -7.45 23.23
N ALA A 602 -17.91 -7.67 24.41
CA ALA A 602 -17.48 -6.58 25.29
C ALA A 602 -16.40 -5.69 24.65
N LEU A 603 -15.46 -6.27 23.88
CA LEU A 603 -14.47 -5.50 23.14
C LEU A 603 -15.11 -4.66 22.03
N LYS A 604 -16.09 -5.20 21.33
CA LYS A 604 -16.85 -4.46 20.30
C LYS A 604 -17.63 -3.29 20.92
N GLU A 605 -18.22 -3.48 22.10
CA GLU A 605 -18.88 -2.43 22.87
C GLU A 605 -17.88 -1.34 23.31
N ALA A 606 -16.73 -1.73 23.87
CA ALA A 606 -15.67 -0.80 24.28
C ALA A 606 -15.11 0.02 23.11
N SER A 607 -15.15 -0.51 21.88
CA SER A 607 -14.76 0.19 20.68
C SER A 607 -15.83 1.09 20.07
N ALA A 608 -17.06 1.16 20.63
CA ALA A 608 -18.17 1.87 20.03
C ALA A 608 -17.98 3.40 20.05
N LEU A 609 -18.44 4.07 18.98
CA LEU A 609 -18.55 5.53 18.94
C LEU A 609 -19.76 5.97 19.76
N VAL A 610 -19.53 6.33 21.01
CA VAL A 610 -20.58 6.86 21.90
C VAL A 610 -20.90 8.31 21.52
N VAL A 611 -22.18 8.67 21.56
CA VAL A 611 -22.63 10.04 21.30
C VAL A 611 -22.78 10.77 22.63
N GLU A 612 -21.99 11.81 22.82
CA GLU A 612 -22.14 12.81 23.87
C GLU A 612 -22.95 13.98 23.34
N VAL A 613 -23.59 14.70 24.22
CA VAL A 613 -24.37 15.88 23.86
C VAL A 613 -23.86 17.09 24.63
N LEU A 614 -23.44 18.11 23.89
CA LEU A 614 -23.05 19.40 24.45
C LEU A 614 -24.12 20.45 24.20
N THR A 615 -24.26 21.37 25.15
CA THR A 615 -25.05 22.59 24.98
C THR A 615 -24.12 23.69 24.49
N PRO A 616 -24.35 24.26 23.29
CA PRO A 616 -23.55 25.38 22.82
C PRO A 616 -23.78 26.63 23.66
N SER A 617 -22.79 27.51 23.70
CA SER A 617 -22.82 28.79 24.44
C SER A 617 -22.96 29.96 23.49
N PRO A 618 -23.75 31.02 23.82
CA PRO A 618 -23.73 32.26 23.05
C PRO A 618 -22.33 32.89 23.01
N ALA A 619 -21.92 33.36 21.82
CA ALA A 619 -20.58 33.96 21.60
C ALA A 619 -20.68 35.36 20.95
N GLY A 620 -21.82 36.06 21.14
CA GLY A 620 -22.12 37.36 20.56
C GLY A 620 -23.30 37.32 19.57
N PRO A 621 -23.71 38.46 19.01
CA PRO A 621 -24.85 38.52 18.09
C PRO A 621 -24.66 37.58 16.89
N GLY A 622 -25.61 36.64 16.70
CA GLY A 622 -25.59 35.64 15.63
C GLY A 622 -24.42 34.64 15.72
N LYS A 623 -23.74 34.53 16.86
CA LYS A 623 -22.63 33.63 17.10
C LYS A 623 -22.85 32.73 18.29
N TRP A 624 -22.34 31.52 18.22
CA TRP A 624 -22.32 30.54 19.29
C TRP A 624 -21.01 29.76 19.28
N SER A 625 -20.69 29.10 20.36
CA SER A 625 -19.44 28.36 20.48
C SER A 625 -19.62 27.01 21.17
N VAL A 626 -18.70 26.12 20.87
CA VAL A 626 -18.50 24.85 21.57
C VAL A 626 -17.04 24.79 22.01
N THR A 627 -16.83 24.36 23.24
CA THR A 627 -15.47 24.17 23.81
C THR A 627 -15.30 22.70 24.16
N LEU A 628 -14.16 22.15 23.77
CA LEU A 628 -13.77 20.76 23.99
C LEU A 628 -12.34 20.68 24.52
N GLU A 629 -12.10 19.79 25.45
CA GLU A 629 -10.74 19.33 25.75
C GLU A 629 -10.37 18.24 24.76
N MET A 630 -9.28 18.44 24.04
CA MET A 630 -8.74 17.52 23.05
C MET A 630 -7.44 16.93 23.58
N PRO A 631 -7.46 15.69 24.11
CA PRO A 631 -6.24 14.98 24.48
C PRO A 631 -5.27 14.89 23.31
N VAL A 632 -4.00 14.64 23.61
CA VAL A 632 -3.01 14.37 22.56
C VAL A 632 -3.43 13.11 21.76
N PHE A 633 -3.25 13.15 20.46
CA PHE A 633 -3.65 12.09 19.54
C PHE A 633 -5.15 11.73 19.58
N SER A 634 -5.99 12.75 19.62
CA SER A 634 -7.44 12.59 19.64
C SER A 634 -8.12 13.09 18.37
N VAL A 635 -9.30 12.51 18.10
CA VAL A 635 -10.21 12.93 17.03
C VAL A 635 -11.59 13.12 17.64
N ALA A 636 -12.27 14.21 17.29
CA ALA A 636 -13.65 14.45 17.68
C ALA A 636 -14.48 14.92 16.49
N SER A 637 -15.69 14.38 16.31
CA SER A 637 -16.66 14.93 15.37
C SER A 637 -17.79 15.65 16.09
N LEU A 638 -18.24 16.75 15.48
CA LEU A 638 -19.40 17.54 15.95
C LEU A 638 -20.48 17.49 14.87
N SER A 639 -21.70 17.14 15.26
CA SER A 639 -22.88 17.18 14.37
C SER A 639 -23.92 18.16 14.94
N PHE A 640 -24.40 19.12 14.14
CA PHE A 640 -25.32 20.17 14.58
C PHE A 640 -26.17 20.74 13.43
#